data_37c9d7eacc86114d2ed2ac9f5e5a888b
#
_entry.id   37c9d7eacc86114d2ed2ac9f5e5a888b
#
_cell.length_a   1.000
_cell.length_b   1.000
_cell.length_c   1.000
_cell.angle_alpha   90.00
_cell.angle_beta   90.00
_cell.angle_gamma   90.00
#
_symmetry.space_group_name_H-M   'P 1'
#
loop_
_entity.id
_entity.type
_entity.pdbx_description
1 polymer ?
#
loop_
_entity_poly.entity_id
_entity_poly.type
_entity_poly.pdbx_seq_one_letter_code
_entity_poly.pdbx_strand_id
1 'polypeptide(L)'
;MRYLEKTLIAAALTVAFFCVDGWSFDKASWFAEKNGSPAEKLGSAADSSAVTALTLPGSALIYKEKERQTLRPEKDIFLKRTLSIEVKVQSESPAPVSAVIFIKDKDGLWFQTKHEYKIIPGDWQRLETDIAGGSALIPVGHGGAWDGRHQVAMLTAGLSIYGNTARQFNIQCRNLELRGVRTVPPLQLLNWEMPGTCERYEIIQGDFELTREYCNPFDPDEISADVEAVAPGGETIRWPAFYTQNFIRQQHFTREINIPSGKAHWAFRFTPERTGEYRLRLVVEDKSGKAPELLVSPWKSLSVQLSGRKGYVRPSLRDPRYFEFSTGEFFFPIGINTHTNIDLRSEKQFKFGHLPDRGTYDYDEYLAAMAAGGVNAVEIWMASWSFALEWSICRPFYYGLGRYNLANAWRLDHVLNDAREKDIYIHLTLDNHGKLSDYSDQEWDDNPFNIKNPFAFSNGGFLKSPEAFFFDPRAKKLNRQRNRYIAARWGAYTNIFGIEFWSEGNLVSNFKDIYDSGAFADWHRDSANELKVMDQGRHMLTTHYSGSCLDQLKFPEVVAMPEFSYVAGDAYRNTKIHFVDQMRQQAAALLIFNRPVLATEFGGTWAGGKAEQVVGDIHSGLWSAFFKEQAGTPFLWWHDFIHLNNHYRHYKGLSEYIRGIDLRDPRMRFKELDVIDPAAPRPQPEYIPSRPLADGSWALQWNLRDYYLAYINGLRLPLEDCLTSYFGRKNYFVECFSAGDASKVYGWVFCRRYVFDYPEKEDVLPFSKDLQVTLDYPLSAGTYSLRFYDTITGKVIAARDIQLNGGPSVIQIPPFKTDIAFKLIRRFFCSKYDSAPKPPETTAKGKRK
;
A
#
# COMPACT_ATOMS: atom_id res chain seq x y z
N MET A 1 4.02 -55.15 23.91
CA MET A 1 4.39 -54.29 25.05
C MET A 1 5.87 -53.87 25.09
N ARG A 2 6.85 -54.71 24.75
CA ARG A 2 8.27 -54.28 24.77
C ARG A 2 8.74 -53.37 23.59
N TYR A 3 7.92 -53.16 22.58
CA TYR A 3 8.22 -52.27 21.45
C TYR A 3 7.69 -50.84 21.64
N LEU A 4 6.65 -50.68 22.46
CA LEU A 4 6.10 -49.35 22.79
C LEU A 4 6.94 -48.56 23.81
N GLU A 5 7.60 -49.25 24.75
CA GLU A 5 8.46 -48.62 25.74
C GLU A 5 9.77 -48.06 25.15
N LYS A 6 10.33 -48.70 24.13
CA LYS A 6 11.54 -48.18 23.45
C LYS A 6 11.25 -47.01 22.54
N THR A 7 10.04 -46.87 22.00
CA THR A 7 9.63 -45.75 21.16
C THR A 7 9.28 -44.51 22.00
N LEU A 8 8.76 -44.72 23.21
CA LEU A 8 8.46 -43.59 24.13
C LEU A 8 9.73 -43.03 24.80
N ILE A 9 10.74 -43.84 25.08
CA ILE A 9 12.03 -43.38 25.62
C ILE A 9 12.85 -42.67 24.52
N ALA A 10 12.78 -43.11 23.26
CA ALA A 10 13.43 -42.38 22.15
C ALA A 10 12.73 -41.04 21.82
N ALA A 11 11.41 -40.99 21.94
CA ALA A 11 10.67 -39.73 21.78
C ALA A 11 10.91 -38.73 22.92
N ALA A 12 11.04 -39.22 24.16
CA ALA A 12 11.35 -38.36 25.31
C ALA A 12 12.79 -37.83 25.30
N LEU A 13 13.75 -38.60 24.77
CA LEU A 13 15.16 -38.20 24.62
C LEU A 13 15.36 -37.28 23.38
N THR A 14 14.51 -37.37 22.36
CA THR A 14 14.60 -36.46 21.18
C THR A 14 13.96 -35.09 21.44
N VAL A 15 13.02 -35.00 22.40
CA VAL A 15 12.41 -33.73 22.83
C VAL A 15 13.32 -32.96 23.81
N ALA A 16 14.25 -33.63 24.50
CA ALA A 16 15.18 -33.03 25.45
C ALA A 16 16.42 -32.36 24.80
N PHE A 17 16.66 -32.57 23.48
CA PHE A 17 17.83 -31.98 22.78
C PHE A 17 17.53 -30.78 21.88
N PHE A 18 16.30 -30.26 21.85
CA PHE A 18 15.96 -29.04 21.14
C PHE A 18 15.55 -27.86 22.04
N CYS A 19 15.72 -27.98 23.34
CA CYS A 19 15.66 -26.86 24.25
C CYS A 19 17.08 -26.55 24.72
N VAL A 20 17.48 -25.34 24.55
CA VAL A 20 18.66 -24.65 25.09
C VAL A 20 19.74 -24.42 24.06
N ASP A 21 19.96 -23.19 23.86
CA ASP A 21 21.20 -22.43 23.71
C ASP A 21 21.09 -21.26 22.71
N GLY A 22 20.03 -20.45 22.81
CA GLY A 22 19.91 -19.31 21.95
C GLY A 22 20.07 -17.91 22.59
N TRP A 23 20.02 -17.80 23.93
CA TRP A 23 19.61 -16.52 24.51
C TRP A 23 20.51 -15.95 25.60
N SER A 24 21.53 -16.65 26.02
CA SER A 24 22.53 -16.04 26.88
C SER A 24 23.59 -15.31 26.07
N PHE A 25 24.14 -14.24 26.61
CA PHE A 25 25.36 -13.65 26.07
C PHE A 25 26.59 -14.58 26.25
N ASP A 26 26.39 -15.81 26.73
CA ASP A 26 27.46 -16.75 27.05
C ASP A 26 28.27 -17.12 25.80
N LYS A 27 27.60 -17.27 24.66
CA LYS A 27 28.24 -17.57 23.35
C LYS A 27 28.67 -16.35 22.56
N ALA A 28 28.36 -15.14 23.01
CA ALA A 28 28.75 -13.90 22.34
C ALA A 28 30.20 -13.53 22.65
N SER A 29 30.92 -12.99 21.67
CA SER A 29 32.29 -12.49 21.84
C SER A 29 32.30 -11.16 22.61
N TRP A 30 33.39 -10.95 23.37
CA TRP A 30 33.69 -9.67 24.00
C TRP A 30 34.39 -8.73 23.00
N PHE A 31 34.04 -7.45 23.09
CA PHE A 31 34.62 -6.35 22.31
C PHE A 31 34.93 -5.16 23.21
N ALA A 32 35.92 -4.35 22.78
CA ALA A 32 36.18 -3.05 23.37
C ALA A 32 36.35 -1.98 22.27
N GLU A 33 35.80 -0.81 22.54
CA GLU A 33 36.02 0.42 21.76
C GLU A 33 36.61 1.48 22.72
N LYS A 34 37.71 2.13 22.34
CA LYS A 34 38.39 3.13 23.15
C LYS A 34 38.39 4.47 22.44
N ASN A 35 37.83 5.51 23.07
CA ASN A 35 37.84 6.88 22.54
C ASN A 35 37.31 6.97 21.10
N GLY A 36 36.28 6.16 20.75
CA GLY A 36 35.71 6.12 19.41
C GLY A 36 36.56 5.39 18.35
N SER A 37 37.60 4.67 18.75
CA SER A 37 38.35 3.78 17.88
C SER A 37 37.49 2.60 17.40
N PRO A 38 37.83 1.96 16.26
CA PRO A 38 37.17 0.72 15.85
C PRO A 38 37.15 -0.35 16.93
N ALA A 39 36.09 -1.17 16.96
CA ALA A 39 35.94 -2.24 17.92
C ALA A 39 37.07 -3.29 17.82
N GLU A 40 37.68 -3.59 18.96
CA GLU A 40 38.68 -4.65 19.12
C GLU A 40 38.03 -5.86 19.78
N LYS A 41 38.18 -7.03 19.16
CA LYS A 41 37.70 -8.29 19.75
C LYS A 41 38.62 -8.73 20.86
N LEU A 42 38.10 -8.85 22.10
CA LEU A 42 38.85 -9.15 23.30
C LEU A 42 38.92 -10.64 23.64
N GLY A 43 37.99 -11.44 23.17
CA GLY A 43 37.96 -12.84 23.48
C GLY A 43 37.00 -13.62 22.58
N SER A 44 37.17 -14.94 22.56
CA SER A 44 36.26 -15.84 21.88
C SER A 44 34.99 -16.11 22.70
N ALA A 45 33.98 -16.74 22.07
CA ALA A 45 32.77 -17.16 22.76
C ALA A 45 33.02 -18.12 23.96
N ALA A 46 34.19 -18.78 23.99
CA ALA A 46 34.61 -19.66 25.08
C ALA A 46 35.17 -18.89 26.30
N ASP A 47 35.61 -17.63 26.10
CA ASP A 47 36.17 -16.83 27.19
C ASP A 47 35.06 -16.13 27.95
N SER A 48 34.95 -16.45 29.25
CA SER A 48 33.93 -15.85 30.12
C SER A 48 34.26 -14.43 30.57
N SER A 49 35.47 -13.94 30.32
CA SER A 49 35.95 -12.63 30.76
C SER A 49 36.63 -11.85 29.66
N ALA A 50 36.63 -10.52 29.80
CA ALA A 50 37.34 -9.56 28.95
C ALA A 50 38.29 -8.74 29.80
N VAL A 51 39.47 -8.44 29.26
CA VAL A 51 40.47 -7.57 29.91
C VAL A 51 40.91 -6.50 28.92
N THR A 52 40.85 -5.23 29.31
CA THR A 52 41.35 -4.11 28.49
C THR A 52 41.98 -3.04 29.33
N ALA A 53 43.05 -2.42 28.83
CA ALA A 53 43.68 -1.25 29.44
C ALA A 53 43.02 0.03 28.88
N LEU A 54 42.76 1.00 29.76
CA LEU A 54 42.20 2.30 29.40
C LEU A 54 43.01 3.44 30.04
N THR A 55 43.27 4.47 29.24
CA THR A 55 43.87 5.71 29.69
C THR A 55 42.83 6.83 29.68
N LEU A 56 42.59 7.49 30.81
CA LEU A 56 41.74 8.67 30.91
C LEU A 56 42.60 9.97 30.79
N PRO A 57 42.03 11.12 30.40
CA PRO A 57 40.62 11.31 30.06
C PRO A 57 40.21 10.60 28.80
N GLY A 58 38.98 10.06 28.80
CA GLY A 58 38.44 9.33 27.68
C GLY A 58 37.26 8.42 28.07
N SER A 59 36.89 7.55 27.13
CA SER A 59 35.83 6.57 27.33
C SER A 59 36.20 5.22 26.72
N ALA A 60 35.62 4.16 27.26
CA ALA A 60 35.65 2.82 26.65
C ALA A 60 34.28 2.16 26.76
N LEU A 61 33.89 1.48 25.67
CA LEU A 61 32.78 0.52 25.65
C LEU A 61 33.39 -0.87 25.80
N ILE A 62 32.88 -1.66 26.73
CA ILE A 62 33.22 -3.07 26.88
C ILE A 62 31.94 -3.85 26.87
N TYR A 63 31.73 -4.71 25.85
CA TYR A 63 30.45 -5.30 25.62
C TYR A 63 30.55 -6.68 24.98
N LYS A 64 29.45 -7.43 25.08
CA LYS A 64 29.19 -8.60 24.21
C LYS A 64 28.20 -8.24 23.15
N GLU A 65 28.46 -8.76 21.95
CA GLU A 65 27.58 -8.63 20.78
C GLU A 65 27.25 -10.00 20.22
N LYS A 66 25.98 -10.22 19.98
CA LYS A 66 25.46 -11.42 19.31
C LYS A 66 25.53 -11.25 17.79
N GLU A 67 25.71 -12.32 17.09
CA GLU A 67 25.48 -12.32 15.66
C GLU A 67 24.00 -12.10 15.37
N ARG A 68 23.67 -11.21 14.44
CA ARG A 68 22.27 -10.85 14.11
C ARG A 68 21.44 -12.07 13.72
N GLN A 69 22.03 -13.01 13.00
CA GLN A 69 21.37 -14.26 12.57
C GLN A 69 21.02 -15.20 13.72
N THR A 70 21.60 -15.04 14.90
CA THR A 70 21.30 -15.84 16.09
C THR A 70 20.18 -15.26 16.94
N LEU A 71 19.67 -14.09 16.60
CA LEU A 71 18.54 -13.49 17.29
C LEU A 71 17.26 -14.32 17.10
N ARG A 72 16.61 -14.61 18.21
CA ARG A 72 15.32 -15.28 18.29
C ARG A 72 14.46 -14.56 19.33
N PRO A 73 13.25 -14.08 19.02
CA PRO A 73 12.38 -13.49 20.02
C PRO A 73 11.68 -14.59 20.78
N GLU A 74 12.22 -14.96 21.90
CA GLU A 74 11.63 -15.96 22.77
C GLU A 74 10.95 -15.32 23.97
N LYS A 75 9.83 -15.91 24.39
CA LYS A 75 9.08 -15.50 25.57
C LYS A 75 9.98 -15.48 26.81
N ASP A 76 10.95 -16.39 26.86
CA ASP A 76 11.88 -16.50 27.99
C ASP A 76 12.74 -15.27 28.22
N ILE A 77 13.15 -14.58 27.14
CA ILE A 77 13.90 -13.31 27.29
C ILE A 77 13.02 -12.18 27.75
N PHE A 78 11.83 -12.09 27.17
CA PHE A 78 10.83 -11.13 27.62
C PHE A 78 10.51 -11.29 29.10
N LEU A 79 10.55 -12.50 29.64
CA LEU A 79 10.31 -12.79 31.06
C LEU A 79 11.50 -12.44 31.97
N LYS A 80 12.69 -12.13 31.44
CA LYS A 80 13.84 -11.72 32.23
C LYS A 80 13.66 -10.27 32.70
N ARG A 81 14.04 -10.05 33.96
CA ARG A 81 13.85 -8.75 34.60
C ARG A 81 15.14 -7.93 34.67
N THR A 82 16.29 -8.57 34.89
CA THR A 82 17.52 -7.89 35.25
C THR A 82 18.65 -8.25 34.32
N LEU A 83 19.36 -7.26 33.81
CA LEU A 83 20.68 -7.42 33.20
C LEU A 83 21.76 -7.15 34.24
N SER A 84 22.70 -8.08 34.41
CA SER A 84 23.82 -7.94 35.31
C SER A 84 25.16 -8.17 34.62
N ILE A 85 26.20 -7.49 35.13
CA ILE A 85 27.59 -7.64 34.69
C ILE A 85 28.53 -7.50 35.91
N GLU A 86 29.56 -8.30 35.97
CA GLU A 86 30.61 -8.15 36.97
C GLU A 86 31.82 -7.42 36.37
N VAL A 87 32.32 -6.42 37.08
CA VAL A 87 33.45 -5.59 36.67
C VAL A 87 34.47 -5.49 37.79
N LYS A 88 35.74 -5.52 37.39
CA LYS A 88 36.88 -5.26 38.29
C LYS A 88 37.78 -4.22 37.64
N VAL A 89 38.13 -3.20 38.39
CA VAL A 89 39.04 -2.11 37.96
C VAL A 89 40.29 -2.21 38.79
N GLN A 90 41.44 -2.24 38.11
CA GLN A 90 42.77 -2.16 38.72
C GLN A 90 43.43 -0.84 38.34
N SER A 91 43.80 -0.02 39.32
CA SER A 91 44.42 1.28 39.14
C SER A 91 45.26 1.61 40.34
N GLU A 92 46.34 2.39 40.15
CA GLU A 92 47.12 2.95 41.24
C GLU A 92 46.35 4.00 42.05
N SER A 93 45.34 4.61 41.46
CA SER A 93 44.47 5.59 42.11
C SER A 93 43.24 4.90 42.72
N PRO A 94 42.92 5.14 44.00
CA PRO A 94 41.72 4.59 44.63
C PRO A 94 40.41 5.28 44.22
N ALA A 95 40.49 6.37 43.45
CA ALA A 95 39.29 7.11 43.05
C ALA A 95 38.37 6.28 42.17
N PRO A 96 37.02 6.36 42.34
CA PRO A 96 36.07 5.60 41.55
C PRO A 96 36.06 6.01 40.07
N VAL A 97 35.68 5.08 39.20
CA VAL A 97 35.46 5.29 37.78
C VAL A 97 33.96 5.30 37.52
N SER A 98 33.49 6.18 36.64
CA SER A 98 32.09 6.28 36.25
C SER A 98 31.76 5.28 35.16
N ALA A 99 30.59 4.63 35.27
CA ALA A 99 30.08 3.72 34.25
C ALA A 99 28.56 3.75 34.17
N VAL A 100 28.04 3.40 33.01
CA VAL A 100 26.64 3.07 32.80
C VAL A 100 26.52 1.71 32.09
N ILE A 101 25.51 0.94 32.43
CA ILE A 101 25.13 -0.24 31.62
C ILE A 101 24.42 0.28 30.38
N PHE A 102 24.83 -0.20 29.22
CA PHE A 102 24.15 0.13 27.96
C PHE A 102 23.71 -1.12 27.23
N ILE A 103 22.68 -0.93 26.40
CA ILE A 103 22.09 -1.95 25.52
C ILE A 103 21.89 -1.31 24.17
N LYS A 104 22.16 -2.08 23.10
CA LYS A 104 21.71 -1.73 21.74
C LYS A 104 20.80 -2.84 21.23
N ASP A 105 19.72 -2.45 20.59
CA ASP A 105 18.89 -3.41 19.85
C ASP A 105 19.48 -3.71 18.45
N LYS A 106 18.81 -4.55 17.69
CA LYS A 106 19.24 -4.96 16.35
C LYS A 106 19.29 -3.80 15.32
N ASP A 107 18.58 -2.71 15.59
CA ASP A 107 18.53 -1.51 14.73
C ASP A 107 19.56 -0.46 15.15
N GLY A 108 20.34 -0.77 16.18
CA GLY A 108 21.38 0.11 16.72
C GLY A 108 20.82 1.20 17.65
N LEU A 109 19.55 1.11 18.04
CA LEU A 109 18.98 2.02 19.03
C LEU A 109 19.65 1.78 20.37
N TRP A 110 20.18 2.85 20.96
CA TRP A 110 20.98 2.82 22.18
C TRP A 110 20.14 3.20 23.38
N PHE A 111 20.25 2.38 24.45
CA PHE A 111 19.64 2.60 25.74
C PHE A 111 20.69 2.43 26.83
N GLN A 112 20.64 3.25 27.87
CA GLN A 112 21.56 3.13 29.01
C GLN A 112 20.85 3.39 30.34
N THR A 113 21.51 2.99 31.43
CA THR A 113 20.98 3.24 32.78
C THR A 113 20.85 4.73 33.05
N LYS A 114 19.72 5.10 33.66
CA LYS A 114 19.44 6.46 34.08
C LYS A 114 20.43 6.92 35.17
N HIS A 115 20.88 5.99 36.04
CA HIS A 115 21.86 6.25 37.08
C HIS A 115 23.25 5.83 36.63
N GLU A 116 24.24 6.54 37.13
CA GLU A 116 25.66 6.27 36.94
C GLU A 116 26.17 5.39 38.08
N TYR A 117 26.92 4.36 37.74
CA TYR A 117 27.65 3.53 38.72
C TYR A 117 29.01 4.14 39.01
N LYS A 118 29.43 4.09 40.27
CA LYS A 118 30.80 4.43 40.73
C LYS A 118 31.54 3.16 41.03
N ILE A 119 32.44 2.74 40.16
CA ILE A 119 33.24 1.52 40.31
C ILE A 119 34.50 1.88 41.09
N ILE A 120 34.71 1.28 42.26
CA ILE A 120 35.87 1.47 43.13
C ILE A 120 36.96 0.49 42.67
N PRO A 121 38.22 0.95 42.42
CA PRO A 121 39.30 0.04 42.11
C PRO A 121 39.52 -1.00 43.23
N GLY A 122 39.75 -2.27 42.87
CA GLY A 122 39.95 -3.37 43.81
C GLY A 122 39.22 -4.64 43.39
N ASP A 123 38.29 -5.12 44.20
CA ASP A 123 37.60 -6.37 44.01
C ASP A 123 36.49 -6.33 42.92
N TRP A 124 35.98 -7.49 42.58
CA TRP A 124 34.85 -7.64 41.64
C TRP A 124 33.62 -6.97 42.21
N GLN A 125 32.97 -6.14 41.41
CA GLN A 125 31.71 -5.47 41.71
C GLN A 125 30.67 -5.93 40.70
N ARG A 126 29.47 -6.24 41.18
CA ARG A 126 28.33 -6.61 40.35
C ARG A 126 27.44 -5.39 40.15
N LEU A 127 27.22 -5.05 38.90
CA LEU A 127 26.31 -4.00 38.47
C LEU A 127 25.05 -4.64 37.88
N GLU A 128 23.89 -4.08 38.19
CA GLU A 128 22.60 -4.63 37.76
C GLU A 128 21.63 -3.51 37.36
N THR A 129 20.82 -3.74 36.31
CA THR A 129 19.74 -2.85 35.90
C THR A 129 18.47 -3.61 35.59
N ASP A 130 17.32 -2.99 35.92
CA ASP A 130 16.01 -3.53 35.54
C ASP A 130 15.77 -3.28 34.04
N ILE A 131 15.43 -4.34 33.30
CA ILE A 131 15.11 -4.29 31.88
C ILE A 131 13.65 -4.70 31.58
N ALA A 132 12.87 -5.01 32.63
CA ALA A 132 11.50 -5.48 32.48
C ALA A 132 10.48 -4.37 32.36
N GLY A 133 10.85 -3.12 32.52
CA GLY A 133 9.93 -1.98 32.37
C GLY A 133 10.71 -0.68 32.25
N GLY A 134 10.28 0.21 31.40
CA GLY A 134 10.98 1.35 30.85
C GLY A 134 11.53 2.44 31.80
N SER A 135 11.56 2.25 33.12
CA SER A 135 11.97 3.33 34.04
C SER A 135 13.46 3.39 34.33
N ALA A 136 14.16 2.26 34.24
CA ALA A 136 15.58 2.17 34.55
C ALA A 136 16.50 2.51 33.37
N LEU A 137 16.04 2.41 32.19
CA LEU A 137 16.77 2.68 30.95
C LEU A 137 16.21 3.92 30.23
N ILE A 138 17.14 4.77 29.77
CA ILE A 138 16.83 5.96 28.96
C ILE A 138 17.46 5.81 27.59
N PRO A 139 16.78 6.30 26.53
CA PRO A 139 17.35 6.33 25.19
C PRO A 139 18.50 7.35 25.12
N VAL A 140 19.52 7.02 24.29
CA VAL A 140 20.61 7.93 23.94
C VAL A 140 20.52 8.24 22.46
N GLY A 141 20.43 9.52 22.11
CA GLY A 141 20.25 9.96 20.73
C GLY A 141 18.81 9.76 20.25
N HIS A 142 18.61 8.90 19.26
CA HIS A 142 17.36 8.79 18.52
C HIS A 142 16.43 7.65 18.98
N GLY A 143 16.58 7.14 20.20
CA GLY A 143 15.72 6.05 20.69
C GLY A 143 14.39 6.55 21.24
N GLY A 144 13.31 5.80 21.03
CA GLY A 144 12.07 5.91 21.81
C GLY A 144 12.25 5.32 23.22
N ALA A 145 11.16 5.16 23.96
CA ALA A 145 11.22 4.50 25.26
C ALA A 145 11.58 3.02 25.11
N TRP A 146 12.37 2.51 26.05
CA TRP A 146 12.65 1.08 26.16
C TRP A 146 11.39 0.28 26.43
N ASP A 147 11.14 -0.81 25.69
CA ASP A 147 10.00 -1.71 25.88
C ASP A 147 10.36 -3.17 25.56
N GLY A 148 9.37 -4.07 25.64
CA GLY A 148 9.55 -5.49 25.38
C GLY A 148 10.05 -5.83 23.98
N ARG A 149 9.75 -5.00 22.97
CA ARG A 149 10.23 -5.19 21.58
C ARG A 149 11.75 -5.02 21.50
N HIS A 150 12.29 -4.01 22.16
CA HIS A 150 13.74 -3.79 22.25
C HIS A 150 14.41 -4.90 23.06
N GLN A 151 13.77 -5.36 24.15
CA GLN A 151 14.29 -6.44 24.98
C GLN A 151 14.47 -7.75 24.18
N VAL A 152 13.48 -8.16 23.40
CA VAL A 152 13.58 -9.38 22.58
C VAL A 152 14.51 -9.22 21.38
N ALA A 153 14.78 -8.00 20.96
CA ALA A 153 15.67 -7.65 19.85
C ALA A 153 17.08 -7.19 20.31
N MET A 154 17.41 -7.36 21.58
CA MET A 154 18.69 -6.93 22.16
C MET A 154 19.87 -7.64 21.50
N LEU A 155 20.73 -6.86 20.82
CA LEU A 155 21.90 -7.35 20.10
C LEU A 155 23.19 -7.20 20.91
N THR A 156 23.36 -6.04 21.57
CA THR A 156 24.57 -5.68 22.29
C THR A 156 24.24 -5.28 23.73
N ALA A 157 25.03 -5.69 24.67
CA ALA A 157 24.96 -5.22 26.07
C ALA A 157 26.35 -5.14 26.70
N GLY A 158 26.55 -4.17 27.58
CA GLY A 158 27.83 -3.99 28.23
C GLY A 158 27.92 -2.75 29.12
N LEU A 159 29.15 -2.27 29.33
CA LEU A 159 29.47 -1.09 30.10
C LEU A 159 30.08 0.00 29.23
N SER A 160 29.57 1.22 29.37
CA SER A 160 30.25 2.44 28.96
C SER A 160 30.96 3.04 30.19
N ILE A 161 32.27 3.10 30.13
CA ILE A 161 33.11 3.59 31.20
C ILE A 161 33.77 4.88 30.76
N TYR A 162 33.77 5.89 31.61
CA TYR A 162 34.32 7.22 31.27
C TYR A 162 34.85 7.96 32.48
N GLY A 163 35.69 8.98 32.24
CA GLY A 163 36.26 9.84 33.28
C GLY A 163 37.11 10.97 32.72
N ASN A 164 37.28 12.03 33.51
CA ASN A 164 37.98 13.25 33.13
C ASN A 164 39.37 13.39 33.80
N THR A 165 39.71 12.52 34.72
CA THR A 165 40.98 12.59 35.46
C THR A 165 42.03 11.74 34.80
N ALA A 166 43.19 12.31 34.47
CA ALA A 166 44.28 11.60 33.82
C ALA A 166 44.80 10.44 34.70
N ARG A 167 44.61 9.21 34.24
CA ARG A 167 45.13 7.99 34.86
C ARG A 167 45.00 6.77 33.95
N GLN A 168 45.80 5.76 34.24
CA GLN A 168 45.72 4.45 33.61
C GLN A 168 45.06 3.45 34.55
N PHE A 169 44.27 2.54 33.99
CA PHE A 169 43.71 1.42 34.69
C PHE A 169 43.37 0.24 33.73
N ASN A 170 43.34 -0.96 34.32
CA ASN A 170 42.87 -2.17 33.62
C ASN A 170 41.45 -2.48 34.08
N ILE A 171 40.60 -2.77 33.08
CA ILE A 171 39.23 -3.15 33.32
C ILE A 171 39.09 -4.64 32.98
N GLN A 172 38.45 -5.38 33.84
CA GLN A 172 38.05 -6.77 33.63
C GLN A 172 36.54 -6.84 33.77
N CYS A 173 35.88 -7.46 32.79
CA CYS A 173 34.43 -7.72 32.81
C CYS A 173 34.16 -9.22 32.65
N ARG A 174 33.14 -9.72 33.33
CA ARG A 174 32.66 -11.09 33.22
C ARG A 174 31.18 -11.21 33.60
N ASN A 175 30.59 -12.38 33.40
CA ASN A 175 29.24 -12.73 33.85
C ASN A 175 28.19 -11.73 33.43
N LEU A 176 28.19 -11.35 32.11
CA LEU A 176 27.09 -10.59 31.54
C LEU A 176 25.89 -11.50 31.34
N GLU A 177 24.86 -11.35 32.14
CA GLU A 177 23.77 -12.31 32.28
C GLU A 177 22.40 -11.65 32.40
N LEU A 178 21.37 -12.34 31.88
CA LEU A 178 19.96 -12.01 32.08
C LEU A 178 19.41 -12.84 33.25
N ARG A 179 18.88 -12.18 34.26
CA ARG A 179 18.43 -12.85 35.52
C ARG A 179 17.03 -12.40 35.95
N GLY A 180 16.47 -13.14 36.91
CA GLY A 180 15.19 -12.83 37.53
C GLY A 180 13.99 -13.06 36.58
N VAL A 181 12.82 -12.95 37.14
CA VAL A 181 11.55 -13.10 36.43
C VAL A 181 10.78 -11.78 36.50
N ARG A 182 10.27 -11.33 35.37
CA ARG A 182 9.42 -10.17 35.28
C ARG A 182 8.13 -10.39 36.09
N THR A 183 7.75 -9.44 36.93
CA THR A 183 6.47 -9.43 37.61
C THR A 183 5.41 -8.90 36.65
N VAL A 184 4.33 -9.65 36.46
CA VAL A 184 3.20 -9.23 35.64
C VAL A 184 2.22 -8.45 36.53
N PRO A 185 1.98 -7.15 36.31
CA PRO A 185 1.03 -6.38 37.10
C PRO A 185 -0.41 -6.80 36.79
N PRO A 186 -1.40 -6.47 37.64
CA PRO A 186 -2.81 -6.62 37.30
C PRO A 186 -3.16 -5.92 35.98
N LEU A 187 -4.01 -6.53 35.15
CA LEU A 187 -4.44 -5.92 33.89
C LEU A 187 -5.36 -4.72 34.19
N GLN A 188 -4.95 -3.53 33.78
CA GLN A 188 -5.70 -2.29 33.97
C GLN A 188 -5.56 -1.43 32.72
N LEU A 189 -6.58 -0.64 32.45
CA LEU A 189 -6.62 0.37 31.41
C LEU A 189 -6.09 1.70 31.93
N LEU A 190 -5.14 2.28 31.23
CA LEU A 190 -4.57 3.58 31.52
C LEU A 190 -4.84 4.54 30.35
N ASN A 191 -5.09 5.81 30.68
CA ASN A 191 -5.09 6.93 29.70
C ASN A 191 -5.95 6.68 28.45
N TRP A 192 -7.16 6.11 28.61
CA TRP A 192 -8.05 5.99 27.45
C TRP A 192 -8.67 7.33 27.08
N GLU A 193 -8.28 7.84 25.90
CA GLU A 193 -8.73 9.12 25.38
C GLU A 193 -9.33 8.95 24.00
N MET A 194 -10.37 9.72 23.68
CA MET A 194 -10.98 9.83 22.36
C MET A 194 -11.75 11.15 22.24
N PRO A 195 -11.96 11.68 21.03
CA PRO A 195 -12.85 12.82 20.80
C PRO A 195 -14.28 12.54 21.28
N GLY A 196 -14.96 13.55 21.86
CA GLY A 196 -16.38 13.45 22.25
C GLY A 196 -17.33 13.82 21.09
N THR A 197 -16.82 14.47 20.06
CA THR A 197 -17.59 14.93 18.87
C THR A 197 -16.76 14.73 17.60
N CYS A 198 -17.45 14.44 16.49
CA CYS A 198 -16.84 14.43 15.15
C CYS A 198 -17.90 14.65 14.07
N GLU A 199 -17.47 14.75 12.83
CA GLU A 199 -18.34 14.76 11.66
C GLU A 199 -18.56 13.33 11.10
N ARG A 200 -19.66 13.13 10.39
CA ARG A 200 -19.88 11.88 9.64
C ARG A 200 -18.78 11.71 8.59
N TYR A 201 -18.23 10.48 8.48
CA TYR A 201 -17.10 10.14 7.63
C TYR A 201 -15.78 10.81 8.02
N GLU A 202 -15.68 11.42 9.18
CA GLU A 202 -14.42 11.85 9.77
C GLU A 202 -13.73 10.65 10.46
N ILE A 203 -12.43 10.51 10.27
CA ILE A 203 -11.64 9.52 11.00
C ILE A 203 -11.35 10.05 12.39
N ILE A 204 -11.84 9.38 13.42
CA ILE A 204 -11.40 9.63 14.80
C ILE A 204 -10.34 8.59 15.18
N GLN A 205 -9.42 8.98 16.03
CA GLN A 205 -8.49 8.10 16.70
C GLN A 205 -8.70 8.23 18.21
N GLY A 206 -8.66 7.09 18.91
CA GLY A 206 -8.56 7.05 20.35
C GLY A 206 -7.32 6.26 20.73
N ASP A 207 -6.66 6.72 21.81
CA ASP A 207 -5.42 6.13 22.30
C ASP A 207 -5.63 5.60 23.72
N PHE A 208 -4.94 4.50 24.06
CA PHE A 208 -4.97 3.93 25.39
C PHE A 208 -3.69 3.16 25.71
N GLU A 209 -3.44 3.00 27.00
CA GLU A 209 -2.32 2.21 27.52
C GLU A 209 -2.85 1.11 28.45
N LEU A 210 -2.13 0.00 28.50
CA LEU A 210 -2.33 -1.09 29.45
C LEU A 210 -1.20 -1.12 30.47
N THR A 211 -1.48 -1.59 31.69
CA THR A 211 -0.45 -1.79 32.72
C THR A 211 0.55 -2.87 32.34
N ARG A 212 0.23 -3.74 31.38
CA ARG A 212 1.04 -4.87 30.93
C ARG A 212 1.73 -4.59 29.61
N GLU A 213 2.95 -5.07 29.51
CA GLU A 213 3.65 -5.22 28.23
C GLU A 213 3.56 -6.67 27.78
N TYR A 214 3.61 -6.90 26.47
CA TYR A 214 3.46 -8.21 25.84
C TYR A 214 4.71 -8.56 25.03
N CYS A 215 5.02 -9.85 24.98
CA CYS A 215 6.13 -10.34 24.15
C CYS A 215 5.86 -10.05 22.67
N ASN A 216 4.65 -10.27 22.23
CA ASN A 216 4.20 -9.89 20.89
C ASN A 216 2.85 -9.18 20.93
N PRO A 217 2.81 -7.83 20.99
CA PRO A 217 1.56 -7.09 21.05
C PRO A 217 0.72 -7.17 19.76
N PHE A 218 1.24 -7.80 18.70
CA PHE A 218 0.53 -8.00 17.44
C PHE A 218 -0.17 -9.37 17.36
N ASP A 219 0.10 -10.28 18.31
CA ASP A 219 -0.47 -11.62 18.31
C ASP A 219 -1.79 -11.68 19.10
N PRO A 220 -2.94 -11.86 18.42
CA PRO A 220 -4.23 -11.95 19.10
C PRO A 220 -4.39 -13.18 20.00
N ASP A 221 -3.49 -14.17 19.89
CA ASP A 221 -3.43 -15.30 20.83
C ASP A 221 -2.67 -14.96 22.12
N GLU A 222 -1.91 -13.87 22.15
CA GLU A 222 -1.30 -13.32 23.37
C GLU A 222 -2.16 -12.21 23.97
N ILE A 223 -2.58 -11.26 23.12
CA ILE A 223 -3.38 -10.09 23.50
C ILE A 223 -4.27 -9.64 22.35
N SER A 224 -5.57 -9.50 22.57
CA SER A 224 -6.45 -8.84 21.63
C SER A 224 -7.17 -7.67 22.30
N ALA A 225 -7.19 -6.55 21.60
CA ALA A 225 -7.96 -5.39 21.97
C ALA A 225 -8.92 -5.04 20.83
N ASP A 226 -10.18 -4.83 21.18
CA ASP A 226 -11.23 -4.44 20.24
C ASP A 226 -11.99 -3.24 20.77
N VAL A 227 -12.66 -2.53 19.86
CA VAL A 227 -13.65 -1.51 20.19
C VAL A 227 -15.02 -2.04 19.86
N GLU A 228 -15.94 -1.92 20.81
CA GLU A 228 -17.36 -2.07 20.58
C GLU A 228 -18.02 -0.69 20.52
N ALA A 229 -18.87 -0.47 19.53
CA ALA A 229 -19.72 0.71 19.46
C ALA A 229 -21.19 0.32 19.33
N VAL A 230 -22.05 1.04 20.04
CA VAL A 230 -23.49 1.05 19.79
C VAL A 230 -23.80 2.26 18.95
N ALA A 231 -24.27 2.03 17.72
CA ALA A 231 -24.62 3.08 16.76
C ALA A 231 -25.98 3.73 17.11
N PRO A 232 -26.33 4.90 16.55
CA PRO A 232 -27.62 5.58 16.80
C PRO A 232 -28.85 4.73 16.53
N GLY A 233 -28.76 3.71 15.66
CA GLY A 233 -29.84 2.74 15.39
C GLY A 233 -29.94 1.59 16.38
N GLY A 234 -29.03 1.50 17.36
CA GLY A 234 -28.96 0.43 18.34
C GLY A 234 -28.10 -0.77 17.91
N GLU A 235 -27.57 -0.79 16.70
CA GLU A 235 -26.69 -1.86 16.23
C GLU A 235 -25.35 -1.82 16.96
N THR A 236 -24.86 -3.00 17.34
CA THR A 236 -23.52 -3.15 17.91
C THR A 236 -22.53 -3.47 16.80
N ILE A 237 -21.46 -2.68 16.74
CA ILE A 237 -20.37 -2.81 15.81
C ILE A 237 -19.11 -3.13 16.61
N ARG A 238 -18.27 -4.04 16.14
CA ARG A 238 -16.99 -4.38 16.77
C ARG A 238 -15.87 -4.40 15.74
N TRP A 239 -14.72 -3.79 16.07
CA TRP A 239 -13.53 -3.82 15.23
C TRP A 239 -12.26 -3.82 16.08
N PRO A 240 -11.12 -4.29 15.52
CA PRO A 240 -9.88 -4.40 16.27
C PRO A 240 -9.21 -3.04 16.52
N ALA A 241 -8.56 -2.91 17.69
CA ALA A 241 -7.53 -1.92 17.95
C ALA A 241 -6.15 -2.42 17.51
N PHE A 242 -5.15 -1.52 17.44
CA PHE A 242 -3.80 -1.83 16.99
C PHE A 242 -2.73 -1.23 17.90
N TYR A 243 -1.60 -1.93 18.00
CA TYR A 243 -0.41 -1.43 18.70
C TYR A 243 0.38 -0.51 17.77
N THR A 244 0.84 0.64 18.27
CA THR A 244 1.47 1.69 17.46
C THR A 244 2.60 2.39 18.19
N GLN A 245 3.43 3.10 17.43
CA GLN A 245 4.51 3.98 17.87
C GLN A 245 4.45 5.25 17.05
N ASN A 246 4.66 6.40 17.68
CA ASN A 246 4.87 7.66 16.99
C ASN A 246 6.31 7.81 16.54
N PHE A 247 6.53 8.54 15.45
CA PHE A 247 7.84 8.83 14.89
C PHE A 247 7.97 10.32 14.56
N ILE A 248 9.20 10.80 14.55
CA ILE A 248 9.59 12.10 13.99
C ILE A 248 10.34 11.81 12.69
N ARG A 249 9.82 12.33 11.59
CA ARG A 249 10.43 12.22 10.26
C ARG A 249 11.51 13.29 10.10
N GLN A 250 12.71 12.86 9.72
CA GLN A 250 13.82 13.75 9.39
C GLN A 250 14.45 13.32 8.06
N GLN A 251 14.96 14.29 7.33
CA GLN A 251 15.80 14.02 6.14
C GLN A 251 17.28 14.15 6.54
N HIS A 252 18.03 13.07 6.36
CA HIS A 252 19.47 13.07 6.57
C HIS A 252 20.17 12.84 5.23
N PHE A 253 20.88 13.84 4.73
CA PHE A 253 21.32 13.91 3.33
C PHE A 253 20.13 13.72 2.36
N THR A 254 20.10 12.59 1.65
CA THR A 254 19.05 12.25 0.70
C THR A 254 18.08 11.18 1.23
N ARG A 255 18.19 10.72 2.48
CA ARG A 255 17.40 9.61 3.01
C ARG A 255 16.46 10.05 4.11
N GLU A 256 15.29 9.46 4.14
CA GLU A 256 14.36 9.57 5.26
C GLU A 256 14.85 8.76 6.46
N ILE A 257 14.81 9.39 7.64
CA ILE A 257 15.03 8.73 8.92
C ILE A 257 13.79 8.92 9.79
N ASN A 258 13.29 7.83 10.35
CA ASN A 258 12.15 7.82 11.25
C ASN A 258 12.63 7.53 12.67
N ILE A 259 12.55 8.54 13.52
CA ILE A 259 13.02 8.50 14.91
C ILE A 259 11.84 8.16 15.80
N PRO A 260 11.84 7.05 16.55
CA PRO A 260 10.80 6.74 17.51
C PRO A 260 10.58 7.87 18.51
N SER A 261 9.34 8.25 18.76
CA SER A 261 8.96 9.30 19.71
C SER A 261 7.98 8.79 20.75
N GLY A 262 8.29 8.98 22.02
CA GLY A 262 7.46 8.52 23.13
C GLY A 262 7.45 7.00 23.30
N LYS A 263 6.46 6.51 24.05
CA LYS A 263 6.20 5.08 24.23
C LYS A 263 5.32 4.54 23.12
N ALA A 264 5.52 3.28 22.77
CA ALA A 264 4.53 2.55 21.98
C ALA A 264 3.29 2.32 22.86
N HIS A 265 2.11 2.36 22.22
CA HIS A 265 0.82 2.32 22.90
C HIS A 265 -0.23 1.65 22.00
N TRP A 266 -1.44 1.50 22.50
CA TRP A 266 -2.57 1.01 21.75
C TRP A 266 -3.40 2.16 21.19
N ALA A 267 -3.90 2.00 19.98
CA ALA A 267 -4.83 2.94 19.36
C ALA A 267 -5.97 2.20 18.65
N PHE A 268 -7.05 2.91 18.43
CA PHE A 268 -8.09 2.50 17.49
C PHE A 268 -8.44 3.66 16.57
N ARG A 269 -8.95 3.36 15.40
CA ARG A 269 -9.54 4.33 14.49
C ARG A 269 -10.95 3.94 14.13
N PHE A 270 -11.80 4.94 14.01
CA PHE A 270 -13.20 4.76 13.69
C PHE A 270 -13.70 5.87 12.78
N THR A 271 -14.52 5.50 11.81
CA THR A 271 -15.19 6.43 10.90
C THR A 271 -16.70 6.18 10.98
N PRO A 272 -17.46 7.06 11.65
CA PRO A 272 -18.91 6.91 11.78
C PRO A 272 -19.60 7.21 10.44
N GLU A 273 -20.52 6.34 10.06
CA GLU A 273 -21.27 6.46 8.80
C GLU A 273 -22.67 7.08 8.97
N ARG A 274 -23.12 7.26 10.20
CA ARG A 274 -24.43 7.86 10.53
C ARG A 274 -24.26 9.01 11.50
N THR A 275 -25.11 10.00 11.41
CA THR A 275 -25.23 11.08 12.40
C THR A 275 -25.97 10.60 13.65
N GLY A 276 -25.67 11.19 14.80
CA GLY A 276 -26.31 10.90 16.09
C GLY A 276 -25.31 10.42 17.14
N GLU A 277 -25.82 9.91 18.25
CA GLU A 277 -25.01 9.49 19.38
C GLU A 277 -24.55 8.04 19.25
N TYR A 278 -23.25 7.85 19.31
CA TYR A 278 -22.57 6.56 19.46
C TYR A 278 -22.09 6.40 20.90
N ARG A 279 -22.02 5.15 21.38
CA ARG A 279 -21.31 4.82 22.62
C ARG A 279 -20.24 3.80 22.32
N LEU A 280 -19.02 4.08 22.72
CA LEU A 280 -17.85 3.23 22.47
C LEU A 280 -17.28 2.71 23.78
N ARG A 281 -16.77 1.47 23.78
CA ARG A 281 -15.98 0.89 24.86
C ARG A 281 -14.87 0.01 24.32
N LEU A 282 -13.83 -0.18 25.12
CA LEU A 282 -12.75 -1.12 24.85
C LEU A 282 -13.06 -2.48 25.47
N VAL A 283 -12.70 -3.53 24.74
CA VAL A 283 -12.76 -4.93 25.19
C VAL A 283 -11.40 -5.54 24.95
N VAL A 284 -10.66 -5.82 26.01
CA VAL A 284 -9.30 -6.35 25.95
C VAL A 284 -9.28 -7.77 26.54
N GLU A 285 -8.80 -8.72 25.81
CA GLU A 285 -8.64 -10.11 26.22
C GLU A 285 -7.15 -10.47 26.26
N ASP A 286 -6.61 -10.64 27.45
CA ASP A 286 -5.23 -11.04 27.71
C ASP A 286 -5.14 -12.56 27.90
N LYS A 287 -4.46 -13.23 26.99
CA LYS A 287 -4.23 -14.68 26.98
C LYS A 287 -2.78 -15.04 27.32
N SER A 288 -1.95 -14.06 27.68
CA SER A 288 -0.53 -14.28 27.98
C SER A 288 -0.27 -15.11 29.24
N GLY A 289 -1.26 -15.13 30.17
CA GLY A 289 -1.22 -15.86 31.43
C GLY A 289 -1.70 -17.32 31.33
N LYS A 290 -1.85 -17.97 32.49
CA LYS A 290 -2.37 -19.34 32.58
C LYS A 290 -3.86 -19.44 32.25
N ALA A 291 -4.63 -18.37 32.48
CA ALA A 291 -6.03 -18.25 32.14
C ALA A 291 -6.25 -16.91 31.45
N PRO A 292 -7.18 -16.83 30.49
CA PRO A 292 -7.54 -15.55 29.87
C PRO A 292 -8.13 -14.58 30.90
N GLU A 293 -7.71 -13.31 30.82
CA GLU A 293 -8.29 -12.21 31.59
C GLU A 293 -9.01 -11.26 30.64
N LEU A 294 -10.23 -10.84 31.04
CA LEU A 294 -11.06 -9.93 30.25
C LEU A 294 -11.16 -8.57 30.95
N LEU A 295 -10.79 -7.51 30.23
CA LEU A 295 -10.96 -6.11 30.66
C LEU A 295 -11.97 -5.44 29.76
N VAL A 296 -13.03 -4.87 30.34
CA VAL A 296 -14.04 -4.10 29.62
C VAL A 296 -14.09 -2.69 30.22
N SER A 297 -13.88 -1.68 29.40
CA SER A 297 -13.92 -0.29 29.86
C SER A 297 -15.35 0.21 30.06
N PRO A 298 -15.53 1.30 30.81
CA PRO A 298 -16.78 2.07 30.77
C PRO A 298 -17.06 2.59 29.35
N TRP A 299 -18.37 2.83 29.08
CA TRP A 299 -18.79 3.46 27.83
C TRP A 299 -18.40 4.93 27.78
N LYS A 300 -17.94 5.40 26.60
CA LYS A 300 -17.79 6.82 26.26
C LYS A 300 -18.73 7.18 25.12
N SER A 301 -19.28 8.40 25.17
CA SER A 301 -20.16 8.93 24.13
C SER A 301 -19.38 9.63 23.02
N LEU A 302 -19.89 9.53 21.80
CA LEU A 302 -19.40 10.24 20.63
C LEU A 302 -20.59 10.82 19.87
N SER A 303 -20.68 12.14 19.79
CA SER A 303 -21.72 12.85 19.05
C SER A 303 -21.27 13.10 17.61
N VAL A 304 -21.99 12.56 16.62
CA VAL A 304 -21.64 12.62 15.21
C VAL A 304 -22.55 13.60 14.46
N GLN A 305 -21.96 14.64 13.91
CA GLN A 305 -22.65 15.68 13.17
C GLN A 305 -22.67 15.41 11.66
N LEU A 306 -23.58 16.07 10.94
CA LEU A 306 -23.61 16.02 9.48
C LEU A 306 -22.38 16.70 8.87
N SER A 307 -21.85 16.11 7.79
CA SER A 307 -20.72 16.68 7.03
C SER A 307 -20.95 16.66 5.53
N GLY A 308 -20.11 17.36 4.80
CA GLY A 308 -20.00 17.29 3.33
C GLY A 308 -19.05 16.18 2.82
N ARG A 309 -18.51 15.30 3.71
CA ARG A 309 -17.59 14.24 3.32
C ARG A 309 -18.32 13.14 2.53
N LYS A 310 -17.64 12.55 1.56
CA LYS A 310 -18.24 11.62 0.58
C LYS A 310 -18.38 10.17 1.09
N GLY A 311 -17.61 9.81 2.13
CA GLY A 311 -17.57 8.44 2.66
C GLY A 311 -16.72 7.49 1.83
N TYR A 312 -16.99 6.20 1.96
CA TYR A 312 -16.25 5.14 1.25
C TYR A 312 -16.66 5.05 -0.22
N VAL A 313 -15.77 4.49 -1.05
CA VAL A 313 -16.07 4.18 -2.45
C VAL A 313 -16.63 2.76 -2.55
N ARG A 314 -17.60 2.55 -3.44
CA ARG A 314 -18.24 1.26 -3.69
C ARG A 314 -18.63 1.12 -5.16
N PRO A 315 -18.95 -0.09 -5.66
CA PRO A 315 -19.64 -0.22 -6.93
C PRO A 315 -20.96 0.55 -6.90
N SER A 316 -21.28 1.24 -7.99
CA SER A 316 -22.46 2.10 -8.03
C SER A 316 -23.76 1.29 -8.00
N LEU A 317 -24.73 1.75 -7.22
CA LEU A 317 -26.08 1.19 -7.18
C LEU A 317 -26.91 1.54 -8.43
N ARG A 318 -26.49 2.57 -9.19
CA ARG A 318 -27.17 2.99 -10.44
C ARG A 318 -26.68 2.21 -11.65
N ASP A 319 -25.37 1.96 -11.71
CA ASP A 319 -24.73 1.17 -12.75
C ASP A 319 -23.51 0.46 -12.16
N PRO A 320 -23.58 -0.84 -11.91
CA PRO A 320 -22.53 -1.59 -11.19
C PRO A 320 -21.19 -1.64 -11.93
N ARG A 321 -21.12 -1.17 -13.18
CA ARG A 321 -19.88 -1.06 -13.96
C ARG A 321 -18.99 0.12 -13.54
N TYR A 322 -19.48 1.00 -12.66
CA TYR A 322 -18.78 2.21 -12.21
C TYR A 322 -18.70 2.29 -10.68
N PHE A 323 -17.93 3.23 -10.20
CA PHE A 323 -17.80 3.53 -8.79
C PHE A 323 -18.67 4.73 -8.36
N GLU A 324 -19.05 4.73 -7.09
CA GLU A 324 -19.66 5.86 -6.42
C GLU A 324 -19.20 5.95 -4.96
N PHE A 325 -19.32 7.14 -4.39
CA PHE A 325 -19.17 7.32 -2.95
C PHE A 325 -20.41 6.85 -2.18
N SER A 326 -20.26 6.62 -0.85
CA SER A 326 -21.39 6.30 0.04
C SER A 326 -22.54 7.31 -0.04
N THR A 327 -22.26 8.55 -0.42
CA THR A 327 -23.26 9.62 -0.67
C THR A 327 -23.99 9.47 -2.00
N GLY A 328 -23.59 8.52 -2.87
CA GLY A 328 -24.16 8.33 -4.20
C GLY A 328 -23.52 9.21 -5.30
N GLU A 329 -22.55 10.03 -4.98
CA GLU A 329 -21.80 10.83 -5.93
C GLU A 329 -20.92 9.94 -6.82
N PHE A 330 -20.87 10.24 -8.13
CA PHE A 330 -20.07 9.49 -9.11
C PHE A 330 -18.57 9.64 -8.82
N PHE A 331 -17.85 8.54 -8.84
CA PHE A 331 -16.39 8.53 -8.76
C PHE A 331 -15.79 7.88 -10.00
N PHE A 332 -14.93 8.63 -10.70
CA PHE A 332 -14.13 8.15 -11.83
C PHE A 332 -12.65 8.33 -11.46
N PRO A 333 -11.95 7.27 -11.05
CA PRO A 333 -10.52 7.36 -10.73
C PRO A 333 -9.70 7.73 -11.97
N ILE A 334 -8.95 8.82 -11.85
CA ILE A 334 -7.91 9.24 -12.79
C ILE A 334 -6.59 8.97 -12.07
N GLY A 335 -5.89 7.88 -12.44
CA GLY A 335 -4.89 7.30 -11.56
C GLY A 335 -3.49 7.13 -12.14
N ILE A 336 -2.54 6.95 -11.22
CA ILE A 336 -1.13 6.63 -11.47
C ILE A 336 -0.72 5.51 -10.51
N ASN A 337 0.09 4.56 -10.98
CA ASN A 337 0.69 3.54 -10.12
C ASN A 337 1.99 4.08 -9.51
N THR A 338 2.01 4.27 -8.20
CA THR A 338 3.19 4.68 -7.41
C THR A 338 3.60 3.58 -6.45
N HIS A 339 3.86 2.38 -7.01
CA HIS A 339 4.23 1.17 -6.27
C HIS A 339 5.46 1.34 -5.36
N THR A 340 6.27 2.35 -5.59
CA THR A 340 7.44 2.74 -4.80
C THR A 340 7.65 4.26 -4.89
N ASN A 341 8.48 4.82 -4.02
CA ASN A 341 8.88 6.23 -4.16
C ASN A 341 9.86 6.46 -5.33
N ILE A 342 10.66 5.45 -5.71
CA ILE A 342 11.57 5.48 -6.86
C ILE A 342 11.60 4.10 -7.50
N ASP A 343 11.41 4.03 -8.83
CA ASP A 343 11.67 2.81 -9.60
C ASP A 343 13.01 2.91 -10.32
N LEU A 344 14.00 2.16 -9.83
CA LEU A 344 15.34 2.13 -10.43
C LEU A 344 15.35 1.62 -11.88
N ARG A 345 14.29 0.93 -12.31
CA ARG A 345 14.11 0.52 -13.71
C ARG A 345 13.83 1.73 -14.60
N SER A 346 13.07 2.72 -14.10
CA SER A 346 12.79 3.95 -14.86
C SER A 346 14.03 4.81 -15.06
N GLU A 347 14.97 4.88 -14.09
CA GLU A 347 16.26 5.54 -14.28
C GLU A 347 17.00 5.00 -15.51
N LYS A 348 17.09 3.67 -15.59
CA LYS A 348 17.78 2.97 -16.69
C LYS A 348 17.03 3.11 -18.01
N GLN A 349 15.70 2.94 -17.97
CA GLN A 349 14.85 2.91 -19.17
C GLN A 349 14.76 4.28 -19.85
N PHE A 350 14.57 5.34 -19.07
CA PHE A 350 14.38 6.69 -19.58
C PHE A 350 15.64 7.56 -19.47
N LYS A 351 16.78 6.97 -19.06
CA LYS A 351 18.09 7.62 -18.97
C LYS A 351 18.10 8.85 -18.06
N PHE A 352 17.38 8.78 -16.95
CA PHE A 352 17.51 9.77 -15.90
C PHE A 352 18.88 9.65 -15.22
N GLY A 353 19.31 10.72 -14.55
CA GLY A 353 20.34 10.61 -13.52
C GLY A 353 19.82 9.82 -12.33
N HIS A 354 20.74 9.42 -11.45
CA HIS A 354 20.35 8.74 -10.20
C HIS A 354 19.40 9.61 -9.37
N LEU A 355 18.23 9.07 -9.05
CA LEU A 355 17.23 9.73 -8.21
C LEU A 355 17.52 9.42 -6.74
N PRO A 356 17.53 10.42 -5.85
CA PRO A 356 17.72 10.20 -4.43
C PRO A 356 16.46 9.55 -3.82
N ASP A 357 16.65 8.48 -3.04
CA ASP A 357 15.58 7.87 -2.25
C ASP A 357 15.32 8.71 -0.99
N ARG A 358 14.28 9.55 -1.03
CA ARG A 358 13.86 10.42 0.07
C ARG A 358 12.66 9.86 0.84
N GLY A 359 12.25 8.63 0.52
CA GLY A 359 11.14 7.96 1.20
C GLY A 359 9.81 8.69 1.03
N THR A 360 9.11 9.01 2.13
CA THR A 360 7.81 9.68 2.07
C THR A 360 7.87 11.14 1.64
N TYR A 361 9.05 11.78 1.61
CA TYR A 361 9.21 13.12 1.03
C TYR A 361 9.02 13.12 -0.49
N ASP A 362 9.30 12.00 -1.16
CA ASP A 362 8.99 11.84 -2.59
C ASP A 362 7.48 11.78 -2.81
N TYR A 363 6.74 11.06 -1.94
CA TYR A 363 5.28 11.03 -1.99
C TYR A 363 4.65 12.41 -1.74
N ASP A 364 5.19 13.24 -0.84
CA ASP A 364 4.71 14.61 -0.62
C ASP A 364 4.73 15.43 -1.94
N GLU A 365 5.84 15.32 -2.70
CA GLU A 365 5.98 16.02 -3.99
C GLU A 365 5.06 15.41 -5.06
N TYR A 366 5.01 14.08 -5.15
CA TYR A 366 4.18 13.40 -6.14
C TYR A 366 2.71 13.70 -5.93
N LEU A 367 2.19 13.55 -4.73
CA LEU A 367 0.78 13.79 -4.42
C LEU A 367 0.39 15.27 -4.67
N ALA A 368 1.28 16.21 -4.36
CA ALA A 368 1.03 17.63 -4.66
C ALA A 368 0.95 17.89 -6.17
N ALA A 369 1.88 17.35 -6.97
CA ALA A 369 1.90 17.49 -8.42
C ALA A 369 0.72 16.77 -9.09
N MET A 370 0.38 15.57 -8.60
CA MET A 370 -0.76 14.76 -9.04
C MET A 370 -2.08 15.49 -8.83
N ALA A 371 -2.33 16.01 -7.64
CA ALA A 371 -3.54 16.81 -7.34
C ALA A 371 -3.65 18.02 -8.25
N ALA A 372 -2.56 18.78 -8.43
CA ALA A 372 -2.52 19.94 -9.34
C ALA A 372 -2.74 19.54 -10.81
N GLY A 373 -2.35 18.32 -11.19
CA GLY A 373 -2.54 17.71 -12.49
C GLY A 373 -3.91 17.05 -12.71
N GLY A 374 -4.80 17.05 -11.70
CA GLY A 374 -6.14 16.46 -11.81
C GLY A 374 -6.18 14.94 -11.64
N VAL A 375 -5.09 14.34 -11.15
CA VAL A 375 -5.05 12.94 -10.69
C VAL A 375 -5.78 12.87 -9.35
N ASN A 376 -6.67 11.90 -9.19
CA ASN A 376 -7.46 11.70 -7.98
C ASN A 376 -7.38 10.26 -7.42
N ALA A 377 -6.54 9.41 -8.03
CA ALA A 377 -6.32 8.05 -7.56
C ALA A 377 -4.84 7.65 -7.71
N VAL A 378 -4.34 6.88 -6.75
CA VAL A 378 -2.95 6.42 -6.74
C VAL A 378 -2.89 4.98 -6.23
N GLU A 379 -2.13 4.13 -6.88
CA GLU A 379 -1.81 2.82 -6.35
C GLU A 379 -0.54 2.88 -5.50
N ILE A 380 -0.55 2.21 -4.35
CA ILE A 380 0.58 2.10 -3.41
C ILE A 380 0.75 0.64 -3.00
N TRP A 381 2.00 0.16 -2.96
CA TRP A 381 2.32 -1.21 -2.59
C TRP A 381 2.91 -1.33 -1.19
N MET A 382 2.46 -2.35 -0.46
CA MET A 382 3.09 -2.77 0.81
C MET A 382 4.21 -3.79 0.55
N ALA A 383 5.10 -3.45 -0.36
CA ALA A 383 6.23 -4.30 -0.75
C ALA A 383 7.40 -4.20 0.26
N SER A 384 8.30 -5.18 0.22
CA SER A 384 9.45 -5.30 1.13
C SER A 384 10.38 -4.08 1.13
N TRP A 385 10.48 -3.40 0.01
CA TRP A 385 11.28 -2.18 -0.19
C TRP A 385 10.52 -0.89 0.10
N SER A 386 9.23 -0.95 0.42
CA SER A 386 8.35 0.21 0.61
C SER A 386 7.67 0.16 1.98
N PHE A 387 6.41 -0.29 2.06
CA PHE A 387 5.57 -0.20 3.25
C PHE A 387 5.23 -1.55 3.88
N ALA A 388 5.92 -2.65 3.55
CA ALA A 388 5.64 -3.94 4.17
C ALA A 388 5.72 -3.86 5.70
N LEU A 389 4.83 -4.59 6.36
CA LEU A 389 4.77 -4.65 7.82
C LEU A 389 5.79 -5.64 8.40
N GLU A 390 6.13 -6.68 7.66
CA GLU A 390 6.99 -7.77 8.13
C GLU A 390 7.97 -8.20 7.03
N TRP A 391 9.23 -8.41 7.42
CA TRP A 391 10.30 -8.90 6.55
C TRP A 391 11.46 -9.44 7.37
N SER A 392 12.57 -9.80 6.70
CA SER A 392 13.80 -10.26 7.34
C SER A 392 14.41 -9.22 8.29
N ILE A 393 14.95 -9.69 9.42
CA ILE A 393 15.53 -8.83 10.46
C ILE A 393 16.83 -8.13 10.06
N CYS A 394 17.43 -8.48 8.92
CA CYS A 394 18.60 -7.77 8.40
C CYS A 394 18.29 -6.32 7.97
N ARG A 395 17.02 -6.04 7.69
CA ARG A 395 16.56 -4.69 7.33
C ARG A 395 16.11 -3.91 8.59
N PRO A 396 16.30 -2.59 8.63
CA PRO A 396 15.90 -1.77 9.76
C PRO A 396 14.40 -1.88 10.09
N PHE A 397 14.08 -1.92 11.38
CA PHE A 397 12.73 -1.97 11.95
C PHE A 397 11.89 -3.22 11.60
N TYR A 398 12.40 -4.19 10.83
CA TYR A 398 11.72 -5.46 10.62
C TYR A 398 12.08 -6.48 11.69
N TYR A 399 11.10 -7.19 12.20
CA TYR A 399 11.22 -8.15 13.31
C TYR A 399 10.72 -9.56 12.93
N GLY A 400 10.77 -9.91 11.64
CA GLY A 400 10.27 -11.20 11.15
C GLY A 400 8.75 -11.25 11.06
N LEU A 401 8.20 -12.46 10.95
CA LEU A 401 6.77 -12.68 10.78
C LEU A 401 5.97 -12.41 12.05
N GLY A 402 4.77 -11.85 11.88
CA GLY A 402 3.85 -11.56 12.96
C GLY A 402 4.33 -10.48 13.93
N ARG A 403 5.37 -9.71 13.56
CA ARG A 403 5.90 -8.57 14.31
C ARG A 403 6.11 -7.41 13.37
N TYR A 404 5.28 -6.38 13.50
CA TYR A 404 5.14 -5.38 12.44
C TYR A 404 6.10 -4.21 12.58
N ASN A 405 6.59 -3.75 11.42
CA ASN A 405 7.39 -2.55 11.27
C ASN A 405 6.54 -1.31 11.49
N LEU A 406 6.60 -0.77 12.72
CA LEU A 406 5.80 0.38 13.09
C LEU A 406 6.25 1.68 12.41
N ALA A 407 7.52 1.76 11.97
CA ALA A 407 8.00 2.89 11.19
C ALA A 407 7.33 2.91 9.80
N ASN A 408 7.28 1.76 9.11
CA ASN A 408 6.56 1.66 7.83
C ASN A 408 5.06 1.89 7.99
N ALA A 409 4.45 1.36 9.04
CA ALA A 409 3.04 1.60 9.31
C ALA A 409 2.75 3.10 9.55
N TRP A 410 3.63 3.81 10.26
CA TRP A 410 3.52 5.26 10.46
C TRP A 410 3.77 6.05 9.17
N ARG A 411 4.76 5.63 8.34
CA ARG A 411 5.03 6.23 7.02
C ARG A 411 3.82 6.10 6.09
N LEU A 412 3.15 4.94 6.08
CA LEU A 412 1.93 4.74 5.30
C LEU A 412 0.77 5.62 5.83
N ASP A 413 0.61 5.75 7.15
CA ASP A 413 -0.35 6.71 7.73
C ASP A 413 -0.10 8.14 7.21
N HIS A 414 1.17 8.57 7.16
CA HIS A 414 1.54 9.89 6.64
C HIS A 414 1.09 10.07 5.18
N VAL A 415 1.42 9.12 4.31
CA VAL A 415 1.04 9.17 2.89
C VAL A 415 -0.48 9.14 2.69
N LEU A 416 -1.20 8.29 3.46
CA LEU A 416 -2.66 8.22 3.40
C LEU A 416 -3.34 9.52 3.86
N ASN A 417 -2.81 10.16 4.89
CA ASN A 417 -3.33 11.45 5.38
C ASN A 417 -3.07 12.57 4.38
N ASP A 418 -1.85 12.64 3.82
CA ASP A 418 -1.49 13.64 2.81
C ASP A 418 -2.34 13.47 1.53
N ALA A 419 -2.55 12.23 1.07
CA ALA A 419 -3.44 11.93 -0.04
C ALA A 419 -4.89 12.36 0.24
N ARG A 420 -5.40 12.09 1.46
CA ARG A 420 -6.76 12.47 1.87
C ARG A 420 -6.97 14.00 1.86
N GLU A 421 -5.98 14.76 2.33
CA GLU A 421 -6.02 16.23 2.30
C GLU A 421 -6.08 16.79 0.88
N LYS A 422 -5.62 16.02 -0.11
CA LYS A 422 -5.58 16.37 -1.53
C LYS A 422 -6.72 15.75 -2.36
N ASP A 423 -7.72 15.13 -1.72
CA ASP A 423 -8.81 14.39 -2.40
C ASP A 423 -8.28 13.28 -3.34
N ILE A 424 -7.15 12.65 -2.98
CA ILE A 424 -6.57 11.51 -3.69
C ILE A 424 -6.94 10.20 -2.99
N TYR A 425 -7.45 9.27 -3.75
CA TYR A 425 -7.93 7.96 -3.29
C TYR A 425 -6.90 6.87 -3.59
N ILE A 426 -6.70 5.96 -2.66
CA ILE A 426 -5.63 4.98 -2.70
C ILE A 426 -6.16 3.60 -3.08
N HIS A 427 -5.53 2.99 -4.06
CA HIS A 427 -5.55 1.56 -4.32
C HIS A 427 -4.39 0.94 -3.57
N LEU A 428 -4.66 0.14 -2.53
CA LEU A 428 -3.63 -0.39 -1.64
C LEU A 428 -3.36 -1.86 -1.96
N THR A 429 -2.20 -2.15 -2.53
CA THR A 429 -1.75 -3.51 -2.83
C THR A 429 -0.98 -4.10 -1.66
N LEU A 430 -1.44 -5.25 -1.13
CA LEU A 430 -0.90 -5.86 0.08
C LEU A 430 0.34 -6.71 -0.18
N ASP A 431 0.36 -7.44 -1.29
CA ASP A 431 1.45 -8.32 -1.69
C ASP A 431 1.69 -8.23 -3.22
N ASN A 432 2.94 -8.40 -3.62
CA ASN A 432 3.36 -8.57 -5.00
C ASN A 432 3.90 -9.98 -5.22
N HIS A 433 3.90 -10.44 -6.47
CA HIS A 433 4.36 -11.79 -6.83
C HIS A 433 5.79 -12.09 -6.37
N GLY A 434 6.69 -11.10 -6.41
CA GLY A 434 8.10 -11.25 -6.02
C GLY A 434 8.28 -11.86 -4.62
N LYS A 435 7.39 -11.52 -3.68
CA LYS A 435 7.37 -12.08 -2.32
C LYS A 435 7.42 -13.61 -2.30
N LEU A 436 6.73 -14.27 -3.22
CA LEU A 436 6.66 -15.74 -3.32
C LEU A 436 7.20 -16.25 -4.67
N SER A 437 8.17 -15.55 -5.25
CA SER A 437 8.80 -15.94 -6.52
C SER A 437 10.29 -16.18 -6.36
N ASP A 438 10.78 -17.24 -6.98
CA ASP A 438 12.19 -17.58 -7.12
C ASP A 438 12.71 -17.40 -8.56
N TYR A 439 11.89 -16.81 -9.45
CA TYR A 439 12.24 -16.60 -10.85
C TYR A 439 11.86 -15.21 -11.41
N SER A 440 10.80 -14.56 -10.92
CA SER A 440 10.35 -13.24 -11.36
C SER A 440 10.41 -12.26 -10.18
N ASP A 441 11.15 -11.16 -10.31
CA ASP A 441 11.37 -10.17 -9.24
C ASP A 441 11.67 -10.81 -7.88
N GLN A 442 12.60 -11.74 -7.87
CA GLN A 442 12.88 -12.73 -6.83
C GLN A 442 13.09 -12.11 -5.44
N GLU A 443 12.22 -12.44 -4.48
CA GLU A 443 12.36 -12.05 -3.08
C GLU A 443 12.33 -13.28 -2.12
N TRP A 444 12.20 -14.50 -2.67
CA TRP A 444 12.08 -15.70 -1.85
C TRP A 444 13.29 -15.95 -0.95
N ASP A 445 14.50 -15.71 -1.43
CA ASP A 445 15.72 -15.95 -0.65
C ASP A 445 15.82 -15.06 0.60
N ASP A 446 15.30 -13.83 0.53
CA ASP A 446 15.24 -12.88 1.65
C ASP A 446 13.88 -12.91 2.39
N ASN A 447 12.97 -13.81 2.00
CA ASN A 447 11.64 -13.92 2.57
C ASN A 447 11.68 -14.54 3.98
N PRO A 448 11.02 -13.96 4.99
CA PRO A 448 11.01 -14.50 6.35
C PRO A 448 10.27 -15.86 6.50
N PHE A 449 9.42 -16.23 5.54
CA PHE A 449 8.81 -17.58 5.50
C PHE A 449 9.79 -18.67 5.10
N ASN A 450 10.83 -18.34 4.32
CA ASN A 450 11.77 -19.31 3.77
C ASN A 450 12.63 -19.96 4.87
N ILE A 451 12.58 -21.30 4.97
CA ILE A 451 13.36 -22.06 5.97
C ILE A 451 14.88 -21.88 5.80
N LYS A 452 15.34 -21.50 4.63
CA LYS A 452 16.76 -21.26 4.34
C LYS A 452 17.20 -19.82 4.68
N ASN A 453 16.26 -18.90 4.93
CA ASN A 453 16.62 -17.53 5.29
C ASN A 453 17.16 -17.48 6.74
N PRO A 454 18.46 -17.18 6.96
CA PRO A 454 19.04 -17.13 8.29
C PRO A 454 18.52 -15.96 9.13
N PHE A 455 17.92 -14.95 8.50
CA PHE A 455 17.39 -13.74 9.12
C PHE A 455 15.85 -13.75 9.25
N ALA A 456 15.23 -14.92 9.15
CA ALA A 456 13.78 -15.04 9.23
C ALA A 456 13.19 -14.65 10.61
N PHE A 457 13.98 -14.74 11.67
CA PHE A 457 13.58 -14.50 13.06
C PHE A 457 12.52 -15.53 13.57
N SER A 458 12.04 -15.41 14.78
CA SER A 458 11.38 -16.45 15.59
C SER A 458 10.25 -17.29 14.98
N ASN A 459 9.34 -16.64 14.27
CA ASN A 459 8.15 -17.31 13.74
C ASN A 459 8.32 -17.69 12.26
N GLY A 460 9.45 -17.30 11.67
CA GLY A 460 9.74 -17.49 10.26
C GLY A 460 10.62 -18.71 9.99
N GLY A 461 10.98 -18.86 8.73
CA GLY A 461 11.90 -19.89 8.27
C GLY A 461 11.34 -21.31 8.39
N PHE A 462 10.05 -21.52 8.10
CA PHE A 462 9.41 -22.83 8.21
C PHE A 462 8.85 -23.38 6.89
N LEU A 463 8.72 -22.56 5.85
CA LEU A 463 8.27 -23.03 4.55
C LEU A 463 9.47 -23.49 3.70
N LYS A 464 9.33 -24.62 3.05
CA LYS A 464 10.38 -25.20 2.20
C LYS A 464 10.40 -24.61 0.80
N SER A 465 9.25 -24.07 0.36
CA SER A 465 9.05 -23.54 -0.98
C SER A 465 7.97 -22.45 -0.97
N PRO A 466 7.96 -21.54 -1.96
CA PRO A 466 7.01 -20.43 -2.04
C PRO A 466 5.54 -20.87 -2.03
N GLU A 467 5.18 -21.89 -2.83
CA GLU A 467 3.81 -22.37 -2.97
C GLU A 467 3.22 -22.91 -1.65
N ALA A 468 4.07 -23.37 -0.73
CA ALA A 468 3.62 -23.86 0.58
C ALA A 468 2.88 -22.77 1.39
N PHE A 469 3.06 -21.50 1.05
CA PHE A 469 2.35 -20.38 1.68
C PHE A 469 0.82 -20.52 1.58
N PHE A 470 0.31 -21.00 0.45
CA PHE A 470 -1.13 -21.15 0.22
C PHE A 470 -1.75 -22.36 0.92
N PHE A 471 -0.92 -23.29 1.38
CA PHE A 471 -1.35 -24.54 2.01
C PHE A 471 -1.09 -24.61 3.52
N ASP A 472 0.03 -24.03 3.99
CA ASP A 472 0.47 -24.19 5.39
C ASP A 472 -0.47 -23.40 6.35
N PRO A 473 -1.06 -24.07 7.37
CA PRO A 473 -2.01 -23.41 8.29
C PRO A 473 -1.36 -22.32 9.16
N ARG A 474 -0.03 -22.39 9.39
CA ARG A 474 0.69 -21.32 10.13
C ARG A 474 0.86 -20.09 9.26
N ALA A 475 1.14 -20.27 7.96
CA ALA A 475 1.22 -19.15 7.02
C ALA A 475 -0.14 -18.48 6.87
N LYS A 476 -1.23 -19.24 6.74
CA LYS A 476 -2.59 -18.72 6.73
C LYS A 476 -2.94 -17.98 8.03
N LYS A 477 -2.56 -18.52 9.20
CA LYS A 477 -2.75 -17.84 10.50
C LYS A 477 -2.01 -16.50 10.56
N LEU A 478 -0.75 -16.44 10.14
CA LEU A 478 0.03 -15.21 10.13
C LEU A 478 -0.54 -14.17 9.15
N ASN A 479 -1.03 -14.63 7.98
CA ASN A 479 -1.73 -13.75 7.05
C ASN A 479 -3.01 -13.16 7.67
N ARG A 480 -3.82 -13.97 8.36
CA ARG A 480 -5.00 -13.48 9.10
C ARG A 480 -4.64 -12.46 10.16
N GLN A 481 -3.57 -12.70 10.91
CA GLN A 481 -3.05 -11.79 11.92
C GLN A 481 -2.62 -10.45 11.30
N ARG A 482 -1.95 -10.48 10.14
CA ARG A 482 -1.58 -9.29 9.37
C ARG A 482 -2.81 -8.54 8.86
N ASN A 483 -3.79 -9.25 8.29
CA ASN A 483 -5.05 -8.65 7.82
C ASN A 483 -5.83 -7.99 8.96
N ARG A 484 -5.82 -8.59 10.17
CA ARG A 484 -6.40 -7.96 11.36
C ARG A 484 -5.73 -6.61 11.68
N TYR A 485 -4.41 -6.55 11.62
CA TYR A 485 -3.67 -5.31 11.86
C TYR A 485 -3.96 -4.26 10.77
N ILE A 486 -4.03 -4.66 9.51
CA ILE A 486 -4.39 -3.80 8.38
C ILE A 486 -5.78 -3.21 8.57
N ALA A 487 -6.78 -4.04 8.85
CA ALA A 487 -8.15 -3.59 9.12
C ALA A 487 -8.23 -2.66 10.34
N ALA A 488 -7.54 -3.00 11.44
CA ALA A 488 -7.49 -2.20 12.65
C ALA A 488 -6.93 -0.79 12.40
N ARG A 489 -5.82 -0.70 11.65
CA ARG A 489 -5.10 0.56 11.45
C ARG A 489 -5.67 1.40 10.33
N TRP A 490 -6.08 0.78 9.23
CA TRP A 490 -6.47 1.49 8.01
C TRP A 490 -7.92 1.30 7.58
N GLY A 491 -8.69 0.44 8.23
CA GLY A 491 -10.12 0.24 7.93
C GLY A 491 -11.00 1.47 8.13
N ALA A 492 -10.51 2.48 8.85
CA ALA A 492 -11.19 3.76 9.00
C ALA A 492 -10.93 4.77 7.86
N TYR A 493 -9.98 4.51 6.96
CA TYR A 493 -9.60 5.44 5.91
C TYR A 493 -10.56 5.40 4.72
N THR A 494 -11.42 6.42 4.59
CA THR A 494 -12.39 6.53 3.48
C THR A 494 -11.73 6.78 2.14
N ASN A 495 -10.49 7.23 2.11
CA ASN A 495 -9.72 7.43 0.89
C ASN A 495 -8.90 6.21 0.44
N ILE A 496 -8.98 5.07 1.11
CA ILE A 496 -8.63 3.78 0.50
C ILE A 496 -9.86 3.32 -0.27
N PHE A 497 -9.83 3.33 -1.60
CA PHE A 497 -11.00 2.93 -2.38
C PHE A 497 -11.01 1.44 -2.71
N GLY A 498 -9.84 0.79 -2.72
CA GLY A 498 -9.71 -0.63 -2.98
C GLY A 498 -8.47 -1.22 -2.32
N ILE A 499 -8.60 -2.47 -1.88
CA ILE A 499 -7.51 -3.29 -1.36
C ILE A 499 -7.28 -4.45 -2.33
N GLU A 500 -6.07 -4.59 -2.80
CA GLU A 500 -5.64 -5.66 -3.66
C GLU A 500 -4.78 -6.65 -2.89
N PHE A 501 -5.15 -7.94 -2.94
CA PHE A 501 -4.38 -8.96 -2.24
C PHE A 501 -3.05 -9.26 -2.91
N TRP A 502 -3.06 -9.43 -4.23
CA TRP A 502 -1.86 -9.75 -5.02
C TRP A 502 -1.84 -8.96 -6.32
N SER A 503 -0.77 -8.22 -6.53
CA SER A 503 -0.37 -7.77 -7.85
C SER A 503 0.34 -8.92 -8.56
N GLU A 504 -0.12 -9.26 -9.78
CA GLU A 504 0.42 -10.29 -10.66
C GLU A 504 0.54 -11.68 -9.99
N GLY A 505 -0.52 -12.10 -9.26
CA GLY A 505 -0.51 -13.32 -8.45
C GLY A 505 -0.15 -14.61 -9.18
N ASN A 506 -0.26 -14.65 -10.52
CA ASN A 506 0.14 -15.80 -11.35
C ASN A 506 1.65 -15.93 -11.57
N LEU A 507 2.45 -14.96 -11.15
CA LEU A 507 3.92 -15.01 -11.21
C LEU A 507 4.57 -15.53 -9.92
N VAL A 508 3.79 -15.99 -8.94
CA VAL A 508 4.33 -16.76 -7.81
C VAL A 508 4.88 -18.10 -8.31
N SER A 509 5.91 -18.62 -7.65
CA SER A 509 6.52 -19.90 -8.05
C SER A 509 5.53 -21.04 -7.98
N ASN A 510 5.59 -21.95 -8.95
CA ASN A 510 4.71 -23.11 -9.08
C ASN A 510 3.21 -22.77 -9.12
N PHE A 511 2.87 -21.58 -9.67
CA PHE A 511 1.49 -21.07 -9.71
C PHE A 511 0.49 -22.09 -10.29
N LYS A 512 0.89 -22.80 -11.35
CA LYS A 512 0.00 -23.79 -11.97
C LYS A 512 -0.49 -24.85 -10.97
N ASP A 513 0.38 -25.36 -10.14
CA ASP A 513 0.03 -26.39 -9.16
C ASP A 513 -0.87 -25.82 -8.04
N ILE A 514 -0.61 -24.56 -7.62
CA ILE A 514 -1.44 -23.85 -6.65
C ILE A 514 -2.85 -23.63 -7.21
N TYR A 515 -2.94 -23.19 -8.46
CA TYR A 515 -4.19 -22.90 -9.14
C TYR A 515 -5.01 -24.18 -9.41
N ASP A 516 -4.40 -25.20 -10.01
CA ASP A 516 -5.06 -26.48 -10.36
C ASP A 516 -5.58 -27.22 -9.12
N SER A 517 -4.95 -27.04 -7.95
CA SER A 517 -5.42 -27.58 -6.67
C SER A 517 -6.60 -26.81 -6.05
N GLY A 518 -6.93 -25.63 -6.56
CA GLY A 518 -7.90 -24.71 -5.99
C GLY A 518 -7.39 -23.89 -4.79
N ALA A 519 -6.16 -24.13 -4.32
CA ALA A 519 -5.62 -23.48 -3.12
C ALA A 519 -5.51 -21.95 -3.26
N PHE A 520 -5.24 -21.45 -4.47
CA PHE A 520 -5.18 -20.01 -4.72
C PHE A 520 -6.56 -19.35 -4.53
N ALA A 521 -7.60 -19.96 -5.08
CA ALA A 521 -8.98 -19.49 -4.94
C ALA A 521 -9.47 -19.57 -3.49
N ASP A 522 -9.20 -20.69 -2.80
CA ASP A 522 -9.59 -20.87 -1.39
C ASP A 522 -8.88 -19.86 -0.48
N TRP A 523 -7.58 -19.62 -0.70
CA TRP A 523 -6.83 -18.62 0.06
C TRP A 523 -7.42 -17.21 -0.10
N HIS A 524 -7.79 -16.82 -1.34
CA HIS A 524 -8.41 -15.52 -1.60
C HIS A 524 -9.78 -15.40 -0.95
N ARG A 525 -10.60 -16.45 -1.03
CA ARG A 525 -11.92 -16.48 -0.39
C ARG A 525 -11.83 -16.34 1.12
N ASP A 526 -10.93 -17.12 1.75
CA ASP A 526 -10.69 -17.07 3.18
C ASP A 526 -10.23 -15.66 3.61
N SER A 527 -9.20 -15.13 2.94
CA SER A 527 -8.63 -13.81 3.23
C SER A 527 -9.65 -12.69 3.02
N ALA A 528 -10.46 -12.74 1.96
CA ALA A 528 -11.47 -11.75 1.67
C ALA A 528 -12.60 -11.75 2.72
N ASN A 529 -13.09 -12.93 3.10
CA ASN A 529 -14.13 -13.05 4.12
C ASN A 529 -13.64 -12.59 5.50
N GLU A 530 -12.41 -12.95 5.86
CA GLU A 530 -11.79 -12.52 7.12
C GLU A 530 -11.62 -10.99 7.16
N LEU A 531 -11.09 -10.40 6.08
CA LEU A 531 -10.91 -8.95 6.01
C LEU A 531 -12.26 -8.21 6.05
N LYS A 532 -13.26 -8.69 5.31
CA LYS A 532 -14.62 -8.10 5.32
C LYS A 532 -15.28 -8.11 6.70
N VAL A 533 -15.06 -9.15 7.48
CA VAL A 533 -15.57 -9.20 8.87
C VAL A 533 -14.90 -8.13 9.74
N MET A 534 -13.59 -7.99 9.65
CA MET A 534 -12.80 -7.06 10.45
C MET A 534 -12.97 -5.60 10.01
N ASP A 535 -13.13 -5.38 8.71
CA ASP A 535 -13.33 -4.08 8.07
C ASP A 535 -14.82 -3.72 7.89
N GLN A 536 -15.73 -4.62 8.29
CA GLN A 536 -17.18 -4.46 8.13
C GLN A 536 -17.63 -4.29 6.66
N GLY A 537 -16.84 -4.82 5.71
CA GLY A 537 -17.10 -4.75 4.28
C GLY A 537 -17.04 -3.34 3.68
N ARG A 538 -16.29 -2.43 4.29
CA ARG A 538 -16.19 -1.03 3.88
C ARG A 538 -15.34 -0.83 2.63
N HIS A 539 -14.22 -1.55 2.52
CA HIS A 539 -13.33 -1.44 1.37
C HIS A 539 -13.65 -2.48 0.30
N MET A 540 -13.53 -2.04 -0.93
CA MET A 540 -13.61 -2.94 -2.08
C MET A 540 -12.35 -3.81 -2.15
N LEU A 541 -12.51 -5.08 -2.56
CA LEU A 541 -11.43 -6.05 -2.66
C LEU A 541 -11.23 -6.51 -4.10
N THR A 542 -9.99 -6.80 -4.46
CA THR A 542 -9.59 -7.34 -5.77
C THR A 542 -8.26 -8.11 -5.70
N THR A 543 -7.86 -8.67 -6.80
CA THR A 543 -6.53 -9.22 -7.13
C THR A 543 -6.39 -9.22 -8.65
N HIS A 544 -5.17 -9.27 -9.19
CA HIS A 544 -5.00 -9.38 -10.64
C HIS A 544 -3.87 -10.34 -11.04
N TYR A 545 -3.84 -10.67 -12.32
CA TYR A 545 -2.83 -11.48 -12.97
C TYR A 545 -2.03 -10.67 -13.98
N SER A 546 -0.77 -11.04 -14.17
CA SER A 546 0.14 -10.39 -15.12
C SER A 546 -0.28 -10.55 -16.56
N GLY A 547 0.23 -9.67 -17.41
CA GLY A 547 0.13 -9.75 -18.87
C GLY A 547 -0.76 -8.67 -19.46
N SER A 548 -1.94 -9.02 -19.88
CA SER A 548 -2.96 -8.12 -20.39
C SER A 548 -4.25 -8.25 -19.59
N CYS A 549 -5.13 -7.28 -19.76
CA CYS A 549 -6.47 -7.40 -19.20
C CYS A 549 -7.23 -8.66 -19.65
N LEU A 550 -6.87 -9.24 -20.77
CA LEU A 550 -7.45 -10.48 -21.26
C LEU A 550 -6.94 -11.70 -20.50
N ASP A 551 -5.75 -11.63 -19.93
CA ASP A 551 -5.17 -12.72 -19.15
C ASP A 551 -5.94 -12.97 -17.85
N GLN A 552 -6.71 -12.00 -17.37
CA GLN A 552 -7.65 -12.18 -16.26
C GLN A 552 -8.67 -13.28 -16.51
N LEU A 553 -9.01 -13.54 -17.76
CA LEU A 553 -9.97 -14.59 -18.16
C LEU A 553 -9.37 -15.99 -18.22
N LYS A 554 -8.05 -16.11 -18.13
CA LYS A 554 -7.39 -17.43 -18.01
C LYS A 554 -7.65 -18.10 -16.66
N PHE A 555 -7.97 -17.30 -15.66
CA PHE A 555 -8.12 -17.74 -14.27
C PHE A 555 -9.43 -17.20 -13.65
N PRO A 556 -10.57 -17.52 -14.25
CA PRO A 556 -11.86 -16.89 -13.93
C PRO A 556 -12.37 -17.24 -12.53
N GLU A 557 -11.91 -18.34 -11.91
CA GLU A 557 -12.34 -18.76 -10.57
C GLU A 557 -12.09 -17.70 -9.50
N VAL A 558 -11.01 -16.93 -9.65
CA VAL A 558 -10.66 -15.87 -8.69
C VAL A 558 -11.29 -14.55 -9.12
N VAL A 559 -11.15 -14.17 -10.40
CA VAL A 559 -11.66 -12.88 -10.89
C VAL A 559 -13.19 -12.75 -10.75
N ALA A 560 -13.92 -13.88 -10.94
CA ALA A 560 -15.37 -13.93 -10.81
C ALA A 560 -15.89 -14.05 -9.36
N MET A 561 -15.02 -14.18 -8.37
CA MET A 561 -15.43 -14.35 -6.96
C MET A 561 -16.42 -13.27 -6.51
N PRO A 562 -17.51 -13.64 -5.79
CA PRO A 562 -18.46 -12.66 -5.27
C PRO A 562 -17.87 -11.77 -4.18
N GLU A 563 -16.76 -12.19 -3.58
CA GLU A 563 -16.02 -11.42 -2.59
C GLU A 563 -15.31 -10.21 -3.20
N PHE A 564 -15.02 -10.23 -4.51
CA PHE A 564 -14.35 -9.13 -5.19
C PHE A 564 -15.35 -8.13 -5.77
N SER A 565 -15.06 -6.87 -5.57
CA SER A 565 -15.96 -5.77 -5.93
C SER A 565 -15.74 -5.25 -7.35
N TYR A 566 -14.56 -5.41 -7.89
CA TYR A 566 -14.16 -4.94 -9.23
C TYR A 566 -13.07 -5.84 -9.83
N VAL A 567 -12.88 -5.72 -11.14
CA VAL A 567 -11.84 -6.45 -11.89
C VAL A 567 -10.66 -5.51 -12.07
N ALA A 568 -9.52 -5.88 -11.51
CA ALA A 568 -8.23 -5.24 -11.76
C ALA A 568 -7.45 -6.02 -12.82
N GLY A 569 -6.45 -5.40 -13.44
CA GLY A 569 -5.57 -6.08 -14.39
C GLY A 569 -4.55 -5.16 -15.04
N ASP A 570 -3.59 -5.78 -15.71
CA ASP A 570 -2.58 -5.10 -16.50
C ASP A 570 -3.09 -4.71 -17.87
N ALA A 571 -2.45 -3.70 -18.46
CA ALA A 571 -2.67 -3.28 -19.82
C ALA A 571 -1.35 -2.86 -20.50
N TYR A 572 -0.31 -3.66 -20.35
CA TYR A 572 0.97 -3.41 -21.00
C TYR A 572 0.88 -3.70 -22.52
N ARG A 573 1.61 -2.92 -23.29
CA ARG A 573 1.74 -3.11 -24.72
C ARG A 573 2.75 -4.22 -25.02
N ASN A 574 2.29 -5.45 -25.12
CA ASN A 574 3.16 -6.59 -25.42
C ASN A 574 3.38 -6.81 -26.93
N THR A 575 2.64 -6.09 -27.77
CA THR A 575 2.61 -6.30 -29.21
C THR A 575 2.54 -4.97 -29.96
N LYS A 576 2.46 -5.05 -31.28
CA LYS A 576 2.19 -3.91 -32.15
C LYS A 576 0.72 -3.41 -32.10
N ILE A 577 -0.07 -3.86 -31.12
CA ILE A 577 -1.46 -3.43 -30.95
C ILE A 577 -1.48 -2.02 -30.38
N HIS A 578 -2.25 -1.17 -31.01
CA HIS A 578 -2.49 0.19 -30.54
C HIS A 578 -3.24 0.18 -29.20
N PHE A 579 -2.86 1.03 -28.23
CA PHE A 579 -3.45 1.02 -26.90
C PHE A 579 -4.98 1.24 -26.91
N VAL A 580 -5.48 2.05 -27.83
CA VAL A 580 -6.93 2.25 -28.05
C VAL A 580 -7.64 0.93 -28.36
N ASP A 581 -6.99 0.03 -29.10
CA ASP A 581 -7.56 -1.30 -29.41
C ASP A 581 -7.52 -2.23 -28.19
N GLN A 582 -6.51 -2.10 -27.33
CA GLN A 582 -6.50 -2.83 -26.05
C GLN A 582 -7.69 -2.41 -25.18
N MET A 583 -8.01 -1.12 -25.12
CA MET A 583 -9.20 -0.65 -24.37
C MET A 583 -10.52 -1.15 -24.98
N ARG A 584 -10.60 -1.27 -26.31
CA ARG A 584 -11.74 -1.94 -26.96
C ARG A 584 -11.88 -3.40 -26.55
N GLN A 585 -10.77 -4.13 -26.53
CA GLN A 585 -10.75 -5.55 -26.16
C GLN A 585 -11.09 -5.72 -24.69
N GLN A 586 -10.53 -4.90 -23.81
CA GLN A 586 -10.80 -4.93 -22.38
C GLN A 586 -12.29 -4.70 -22.09
N ALA A 587 -12.90 -3.71 -22.73
CA ALA A 587 -14.33 -3.47 -22.60
C ALA A 587 -15.15 -4.68 -23.08
N ALA A 588 -14.86 -5.19 -24.28
CA ALA A 588 -15.57 -6.36 -24.80
C ALA A 588 -15.46 -7.61 -23.91
N ALA A 589 -14.29 -7.79 -23.29
CA ALA A 589 -13.97 -8.99 -22.52
C ALA A 589 -14.46 -8.94 -21.06
N LEU A 590 -14.19 -7.85 -20.34
CA LEU A 590 -14.33 -7.82 -18.89
C LEU A 590 -15.65 -7.23 -18.40
N LEU A 591 -16.38 -6.48 -19.25
CA LEU A 591 -17.72 -5.99 -18.92
C LEU A 591 -18.76 -7.11 -18.72
N ILE A 592 -18.45 -8.32 -19.16
CA ILE A 592 -19.28 -9.52 -18.88
C ILE A 592 -19.46 -9.78 -17.38
N PHE A 593 -18.50 -9.37 -16.54
CA PHE A 593 -18.60 -9.52 -15.08
C PHE A 593 -19.62 -8.57 -14.45
N ASN A 594 -20.13 -7.60 -15.20
CA ASN A 594 -21.04 -6.56 -14.71
C ASN A 594 -20.55 -5.89 -13.41
N ARG A 595 -19.26 -5.58 -13.38
CA ARG A 595 -18.52 -4.94 -12.29
C ARG A 595 -17.66 -3.84 -12.85
N PRO A 596 -17.17 -2.90 -12.01
CA PRO A 596 -16.14 -1.95 -12.45
C PRO A 596 -14.91 -2.68 -13.00
N VAL A 597 -14.34 -2.17 -14.08
CA VAL A 597 -13.08 -2.66 -14.67
C VAL A 597 -12.06 -1.54 -14.61
N LEU A 598 -10.88 -1.84 -14.05
CA LEU A 598 -9.80 -0.89 -13.85
C LEU A 598 -8.45 -1.53 -14.21
N ALA A 599 -7.69 -0.93 -15.12
CA ALA A 599 -6.30 -1.33 -15.33
C ALA A 599 -5.43 -0.65 -14.27
N THR A 600 -4.87 -1.43 -13.36
CA THR A 600 -4.05 -0.94 -12.26
C THR A 600 -2.57 -0.83 -12.61
N GLU A 601 -2.17 -1.46 -13.73
CA GLU A 601 -0.85 -1.30 -14.33
C GLU A 601 -0.93 -1.13 -15.84
N PHE A 602 -0.19 -0.16 -16.40
CA PHE A 602 -0.11 0.00 -17.86
C PHE A 602 1.08 0.86 -18.29
N GLY A 603 1.30 0.91 -19.61
CA GLY A 603 2.18 1.85 -20.30
C GLY A 603 3.46 1.23 -20.84
N GLY A 604 3.66 1.35 -22.17
CA GLY A 604 4.77 0.70 -22.84
C GLY A 604 4.72 -0.82 -22.73
N THR A 605 5.88 -1.42 -22.48
CA THR A 605 5.99 -2.83 -22.09
C THR A 605 6.38 -2.90 -20.61
N TRP A 606 6.35 -4.09 -20.03
CA TRP A 606 6.85 -4.33 -18.66
C TRP A 606 8.32 -3.89 -18.46
N ALA A 607 9.11 -3.83 -19.55
CA ALA A 607 10.49 -3.34 -19.56
C ALA A 607 10.61 -1.85 -19.97
N GLY A 608 9.50 -1.13 -20.12
CA GLY A 608 9.44 0.25 -20.58
C GLY A 608 9.05 0.39 -22.04
N GLY A 609 9.68 1.31 -22.76
CA GLY A 609 9.41 1.62 -24.17
C GLY A 609 10.13 2.89 -24.61
N LYS A 610 9.90 3.32 -25.84
CA LYS A 610 10.34 4.64 -26.26
C LYS A 610 9.51 5.71 -25.53
N ALA A 611 10.15 6.80 -25.13
CA ALA A 611 9.49 7.88 -24.39
C ALA A 611 8.23 8.39 -25.10
N GLU A 612 8.30 8.61 -26.42
CA GLU A 612 7.19 9.10 -27.22
C GLU A 612 6.01 8.11 -27.26
N GLN A 613 6.31 6.80 -27.24
CA GLN A 613 5.27 5.77 -27.16
C GLN A 613 4.59 5.75 -25.79
N VAL A 614 5.37 5.88 -24.71
CA VAL A 614 4.80 5.95 -23.35
C VAL A 614 3.92 7.19 -23.19
N VAL A 615 4.31 8.35 -23.73
CA VAL A 615 3.47 9.55 -23.75
C VAL A 615 2.19 9.32 -24.58
N GLY A 616 2.30 8.67 -25.72
CA GLY A 616 1.15 8.28 -26.53
C GLY A 616 0.19 7.34 -25.81
N ASP A 617 0.75 6.37 -25.06
CA ASP A 617 -0.05 5.46 -24.22
C ASP A 617 -0.76 6.20 -23.08
N ILE A 618 -0.06 7.12 -22.39
CA ILE A 618 -0.70 7.98 -21.37
C ILE A 618 -1.93 8.65 -21.98
N HIS A 619 -1.74 9.42 -23.04
CA HIS A 619 -2.81 10.22 -23.64
C HIS A 619 -3.96 9.35 -24.15
N SER A 620 -3.64 8.34 -24.98
CA SER A 620 -4.64 7.45 -25.54
C SER A 620 -5.33 6.58 -24.49
N GLY A 621 -4.61 6.15 -23.45
CA GLY A 621 -5.16 5.37 -22.34
C GLY A 621 -6.21 6.16 -21.55
N LEU A 622 -5.88 7.39 -21.17
CA LEU A 622 -6.78 8.28 -20.45
C LEU A 622 -8.11 8.51 -21.20
N TRP A 623 -8.02 8.94 -22.45
CA TRP A 623 -9.20 9.29 -23.25
C TRP A 623 -10.00 8.06 -23.70
N SER A 624 -9.33 6.99 -24.15
CA SER A 624 -10.04 5.79 -24.58
C SER A 624 -10.75 5.08 -23.44
N ALA A 625 -10.16 5.01 -22.25
CA ALA A 625 -10.78 4.38 -21.08
C ALA A 625 -12.14 5.04 -20.74
N PHE A 626 -12.21 6.37 -20.76
CA PHE A 626 -13.44 7.11 -20.49
C PHE A 626 -14.55 6.78 -21.49
N PHE A 627 -14.23 6.62 -22.78
CA PHE A 627 -15.20 6.32 -23.85
C PHE A 627 -15.38 4.82 -24.13
N LYS A 628 -14.66 3.96 -23.42
CA LYS A 628 -14.76 2.49 -23.56
C LYS A 628 -15.26 1.81 -22.27
N GLU A 629 -16.15 2.49 -21.55
CA GLU A 629 -16.87 1.93 -20.41
C GLU A 629 -15.98 1.39 -19.29
N GLN A 630 -14.71 1.89 -19.20
CA GLN A 630 -13.88 1.59 -18.06
C GLN A 630 -14.37 2.36 -16.84
N ALA A 631 -14.16 1.79 -15.65
CA ALA A 631 -14.57 2.44 -14.40
C ALA A 631 -13.64 3.58 -13.97
N GLY A 632 -12.44 3.67 -14.57
CA GLY A 632 -11.43 4.67 -14.37
C GLY A 632 -10.38 4.67 -15.47
N THR A 633 -9.41 5.56 -15.39
CA THR A 633 -8.26 5.56 -16.29
C THR A 633 -7.31 4.43 -15.91
N PRO A 634 -6.54 3.88 -16.85
CA PRO A 634 -5.46 2.96 -16.50
C PRO A 634 -4.36 3.69 -15.73
N PHE A 635 -3.72 2.99 -14.75
CA PHE A 635 -2.71 3.56 -13.86
C PHE A 635 -1.32 3.32 -14.43
N LEU A 636 -0.66 4.40 -14.94
CA LEU A 636 0.66 4.27 -15.53
C LEU A 636 1.70 3.86 -14.49
N TRP A 637 2.47 2.82 -14.83
CA TRP A 637 3.55 2.29 -14.01
C TRP A 637 4.72 3.26 -13.80
N TRP A 638 5.10 3.99 -14.86
CA TRP A 638 6.29 4.82 -14.91
C TRP A 638 6.06 6.22 -14.30
N HIS A 639 5.71 6.26 -13.00
CA HIS A 639 5.38 7.51 -12.29
C HIS A 639 6.53 8.51 -12.26
N ASP A 640 7.80 8.05 -12.13
CA ASP A 640 9.00 8.91 -12.19
C ASP A 640 9.08 9.61 -13.55
N PHE A 641 8.80 8.90 -14.64
CA PHE A 641 8.78 9.47 -15.99
C PHE A 641 7.72 10.57 -16.12
N ILE A 642 6.52 10.36 -15.56
CA ILE A 642 5.48 11.38 -15.53
C ILE A 642 5.96 12.60 -14.78
N HIS A 643 6.51 12.41 -13.58
CA HIS A 643 6.89 13.49 -12.68
C HIS A 643 8.02 14.34 -13.25
N LEU A 644 9.11 13.72 -13.66
CA LEU A 644 10.31 14.42 -14.15
C LEU A 644 10.08 15.16 -15.47
N ASN A 645 9.15 14.68 -16.30
CA ASN A 645 8.83 15.33 -17.58
C ASN A 645 7.54 16.15 -17.54
N ASN A 646 6.91 16.27 -16.36
CA ASN A 646 5.66 17.04 -16.17
C ASN A 646 4.54 16.58 -17.12
N HIS A 647 4.36 15.28 -17.30
CA HIS A 647 3.28 14.73 -18.13
C HIS A 647 1.90 14.78 -17.45
N TYR A 648 1.77 15.37 -16.28
CA TYR A 648 0.49 15.62 -15.59
C TYR A 648 -0.51 16.44 -16.43
N ARG A 649 -0.02 17.19 -17.41
CA ARG A 649 -0.87 17.94 -18.35
C ARG A 649 -1.92 17.07 -19.06
N HIS A 650 -1.59 15.81 -19.40
CA HIS A 650 -2.51 14.88 -20.05
C HIS A 650 -3.67 14.49 -19.13
N TYR A 651 -3.37 14.26 -17.85
CA TYR A 651 -4.36 13.97 -16.81
C TYR A 651 -5.28 15.16 -16.56
N LYS A 652 -4.70 16.37 -16.49
CA LYS A 652 -5.45 17.61 -16.30
C LYS A 652 -6.46 17.85 -17.43
N GLY A 653 -6.06 17.62 -18.68
CA GLY A 653 -6.94 17.77 -19.84
C GLY A 653 -8.21 16.94 -19.71
N LEU A 654 -8.06 15.64 -19.38
CA LEU A 654 -9.21 14.76 -19.17
C LEU A 654 -10.01 15.16 -17.93
N SER A 655 -9.36 15.43 -16.80
CA SER A 655 -10.02 15.81 -15.55
C SER A 655 -10.92 17.03 -15.71
N GLU A 656 -10.45 18.06 -16.41
CA GLU A 656 -11.24 19.26 -16.72
C GLU A 656 -12.40 18.93 -17.70
N TYR A 657 -12.14 18.11 -18.70
CA TYR A 657 -13.16 17.72 -19.67
C TYR A 657 -14.30 16.92 -19.01
N ILE A 658 -14.01 15.92 -18.18
CA ILE A 658 -15.05 15.05 -17.61
C ILE A 658 -15.83 15.70 -16.46
N ARG A 659 -15.40 16.85 -15.98
CA ARG A 659 -16.07 17.53 -14.85
C ARG A 659 -17.57 17.70 -15.14
N GLY A 660 -18.40 17.19 -14.21
CA GLY A 660 -19.86 17.22 -14.31
C GLY A 660 -20.48 16.20 -15.26
N ILE A 661 -19.70 15.27 -15.79
CA ILE A 661 -20.24 14.13 -16.57
C ILE A 661 -20.44 12.94 -15.63
N ASP A 662 -21.64 12.40 -15.63
CA ASP A 662 -21.98 11.14 -14.95
C ASP A 662 -22.31 10.08 -16.00
N LEU A 663 -21.47 9.05 -16.12
CA LEU A 663 -21.62 7.98 -17.11
C LEU A 663 -22.65 6.92 -16.69
N ARG A 664 -23.15 6.94 -15.48
CA ARG A 664 -24.10 5.97 -14.91
C ARG A 664 -25.55 6.18 -15.35
N ASP A 665 -25.79 7.04 -16.33
CA ASP A 665 -27.12 7.23 -16.89
C ASP A 665 -27.50 6.01 -17.74
N PRO A 666 -28.56 5.25 -17.42
CA PRO A 666 -28.94 4.04 -18.15
C PRO A 666 -29.33 4.29 -19.61
N ARG A 667 -29.57 5.55 -19.97
CA ARG A 667 -29.82 5.97 -21.36
C ARG A 667 -28.55 6.23 -22.16
N MET A 668 -27.40 6.37 -21.48
CA MET A 668 -26.10 6.59 -22.11
C MET A 668 -25.75 5.39 -23.01
N ARG A 669 -25.32 5.64 -24.23
CA ARG A 669 -24.83 4.66 -25.17
C ARG A 669 -23.44 5.04 -25.63
N PHE A 670 -22.53 4.09 -25.61
CA PHE A 670 -21.17 4.24 -26.10
C PHE A 670 -21.11 3.78 -27.56
N LYS A 671 -20.61 4.64 -28.44
CA LYS A 671 -20.54 4.37 -29.87
C LYS A 671 -19.21 4.82 -30.46
N GLU A 672 -18.79 4.15 -31.50
CA GLU A 672 -17.78 4.63 -32.45
C GLU A 672 -18.51 5.29 -33.59
N LEU A 673 -18.30 6.57 -33.77
CA LEU A 673 -18.99 7.36 -34.79
C LEU A 673 -18.20 7.43 -36.07
N ASP A 674 -18.93 7.47 -37.21
CA ASP A 674 -18.29 7.64 -38.51
C ASP A 674 -17.69 9.03 -38.66
N VAL A 675 -16.42 9.07 -39.05
CA VAL A 675 -15.68 10.29 -39.38
C VAL A 675 -15.54 10.36 -40.90
N ILE A 676 -16.05 11.40 -41.50
CA ILE A 676 -15.91 11.70 -42.91
C ILE A 676 -14.70 12.60 -43.06
N ASP A 677 -13.64 12.09 -43.67
CA ASP A 677 -12.42 12.82 -44.05
C ASP A 677 -12.34 12.91 -45.58
N PRO A 678 -12.54 14.10 -46.16
CA PRO A 678 -12.46 14.28 -47.61
C PRO A 678 -11.05 14.00 -48.21
N ALA A 679 -10.02 14.14 -47.39
CA ALA A 679 -8.64 14.00 -47.82
C ALA A 679 -8.12 12.56 -47.68
N ALA A 680 -8.73 11.75 -46.82
CA ALA A 680 -8.30 10.39 -46.55
C ALA A 680 -9.51 9.47 -46.30
N PRO A 681 -10.10 8.87 -47.34
CA PRO A 681 -11.24 7.96 -47.18
C PRO A 681 -10.85 6.81 -46.24
N ARG A 682 -11.77 6.46 -45.32
CA ARG A 682 -11.56 5.43 -44.31
C ARG A 682 -11.14 4.12 -44.97
N PRO A 683 -9.96 3.56 -44.65
CA PRO A 683 -9.55 2.28 -45.22
C PRO A 683 -10.49 1.18 -44.73
N GLN A 684 -10.79 0.23 -45.61
CA GLN A 684 -11.54 -0.95 -45.21
C GLN A 684 -10.79 -1.70 -44.09
N PRO A 685 -11.46 -2.24 -43.10
CA PRO A 685 -10.85 -3.07 -42.06
C PRO A 685 -10.08 -4.23 -42.71
N GLU A 686 -8.84 -4.39 -42.33
CA GLU A 686 -8.01 -5.53 -42.80
C GLU A 686 -8.29 -6.71 -41.85
N TYR A 687 -8.72 -7.84 -42.43
CA TYR A 687 -8.93 -9.07 -41.69
C TYR A 687 -7.58 -9.66 -41.29
N ILE A 688 -7.33 -9.79 -40.00
CA ILE A 688 -6.14 -10.39 -39.47
C ILE A 688 -6.53 -11.72 -38.81
N PRO A 689 -5.98 -12.85 -39.29
CA PRO A 689 -6.31 -14.15 -38.72
C PRO A 689 -5.86 -14.29 -37.26
N SER A 690 -6.55 -15.13 -36.50
CA SER A 690 -6.35 -15.39 -35.09
C SER A 690 -5.05 -16.19 -34.76
N ARG A 691 -4.12 -16.32 -35.68
CA ARG A 691 -2.83 -16.96 -35.49
C ARG A 691 -1.69 -15.94 -35.54
N PRO A 692 -0.55 -16.21 -34.87
CA PRO A 692 0.60 -15.35 -35.02
C PRO A 692 0.95 -15.23 -36.52
N LEU A 693 1.08 -14.00 -36.96
CA LEU A 693 1.57 -13.72 -38.31
C LEU A 693 3.06 -14.05 -38.38
N ALA A 694 3.60 -14.25 -39.59
CA ALA A 694 5.02 -14.58 -39.80
C ALA A 694 5.99 -13.53 -39.22
N ASP A 695 5.51 -12.32 -38.92
CA ASP A 695 6.26 -11.22 -38.30
C ASP A 695 6.12 -11.22 -36.76
N GLY A 696 5.48 -12.24 -36.15
CA GLY A 696 5.27 -12.36 -34.71
C GLY A 696 4.18 -11.46 -34.14
N SER A 697 3.40 -10.75 -34.96
CA SER A 697 2.25 -9.97 -34.48
C SER A 697 1.03 -10.86 -34.26
N TRP A 698 0.28 -10.56 -33.20
CA TRP A 698 -0.97 -11.21 -32.87
C TRP A 698 -2.14 -10.23 -33.07
N ALA A 699 -3.20 -10.72 -33.67
CA ALA A 699 -4.43 -9.97 -33.75
C ALA A 699 -5.58 -10.90 -33.36
N LEU A 700 -6.13 -10.69 -32.20
CA LEU A 700 -7.07 -11.57 -31.57
C LEU A 700 -8.35 -10.82 -31.21
N GLN A 701 -9.46 -11.24 -31.78
CA GLN A 701 -10.76 -10.94 -31.21
C GLN A 701 -11.25 -12.20 -30.49
N TRP A 702 -11.52 -12.05 -29.21
CA TRP A 702 -12.04 -13.12 -28.38
C TRP A 702 -13.56 -13.08 -28.39
N ASN A 703 -14.21 -14.20 -28.59
CA ASN A 703 -15.57 -14.36 -28.11
C ASN A 703 -15.55 -14.76 -26.62
N LEU A 704 -15.04 -13.84 -25.80
CA LEU A 704 -14.82 -14.07 -24.38
C LEU A 704 -16.13 -14.18 -23.61
N ARG A 705 -17.21 -13.60 -24.12
CA ARG A 705 -18.54 -13.78 -23.56
C ARG A 705 -18.97 -15.24 -23.63
N ASP A 706 -18.76 -15.90 -24.76
CA ASP A 706 -19.14 -17.31 -24.95
C ASP A 706 -18.23 -18.21 -24.12
N TYR A 707 -16.94 -17.90 -24.02
CA TYR A 707 -16.02 -18.58 -23.12
C TYR A 707 -16.47 -18.50 -21.67
N TYR A 708 -16.77 -17.32 -21.16
CA TYR A 708 -17.24 -17.12 -19.80
C TYR A 708 -18.59 -17.78 -19.54
N LEU A 709 -19.55 -17.67 -20.47
CA LEU A 709 -20.83 -18.36 -20.37
C LEU A 709 -20.68 -19.88 -20.36
N ALA A 710 -19.77 -20.42 -21.16
CA ALA A 710 -19.43 -21.83 -21.10
C ALA A 710 -18.84 -22.21 -19.72
N TYR A 711 -17.91 -21.42 -19.22
CA TYR A 711 -17.27 -21.65 -17.92
C TYR A 711 -18.29 -21.66 -16.76
N ILE A 712 -19.18 -20.65 -16.65
CA ILE A 712 -20.19 -20.60 -15.57
C ILE A 712 -21.24 -21.70 -15.69
N ASN A 713 -21.40 -22.30 -16.91
CA ASN A 713 -22.25 -23.46 -17.15
C ASN A 713 -21.48 -24.79 -17.00
N GLY A 714 -20.27 -24.78 -16.50
CA GLY A 714 -19.46 -25.96 -16.24
C GLY A 714 -18.80 -26.57 -17.48
N LEU A 715 -18.82 -25.90 -18.63
CA LEU A 715 -18.16 -26.30 -19.85
C LEU A 715 -16.76 -25.68 -19.91
N ARG A 716 -15.71 -26.50 -19.94
CA ARG A 716 -14.34 -26.07 -20.18
C ARG A 716 -14.03 -26.07 -21.67
N LEU A 717 -14.18 -24.96 -22.33
CA LEU A 717 -13.75 -24.77 -23.71
C LEU A 717 -12.24 -24.43 -23.72
N PRO A 718 -11.45 -25.02 -24.65
CA PRO A 718 -10.09 -24.54 -24.89
C PRO A 718 -10.09 -23.08 -25.24
N LEU A 719 -9.19 -22.32 -24.65
CA LEU A 719 -9.10 -20.87 -24.86
C LEU A 719 -8.87 -20.54 -26.34
N GLU A 720 -8.10 -21.39 -27.04
CA GLU A 720 -7.80 -21.25 -28.46
C GLU A 720 -9.05 -21.36 -29.35
N ASP A 721 -10.07 -22.11 -28.95
CA ASP A 721 -11.33 -22.26 -29.71
C ASP A 721 -12.25 -21.05 -29.57
N CYS A 722 -12.00 -20.19 -28.57
CA CYS A 722 -12.78 -18.97 -28.38
C CYS A 722 -12.18 -17.76 -29.09
N LEU A 723 -11.06 -17.93 -29.79
CA LEU A 723 -10.41 -16.89 -30.57
C LEU A 723 -11.17 -16.68 -31.90
N THR A 724 -11.69 -15.49 -32.10
CA THR A 724 -12.23 -15.04 -33.38
C THR A 724 -11.26 -14.07 -34.06
N SER A 725 -11.54 -13.76 -35.31
CA SER A 725 -10.72 -12.88 -36.09
C SER A 725 -10.79 -11.44 -35.62
N TYR A 726 -9.66 -10.74 -35.63
CA TYR A 726 -9.57 -9.32 -35.31
C TYR A 726 -9.36 -8.49 -36.59
N PHE A 727 -9.98 -7.32 -36.63
CA PHE A 727 -9.75 -6.35 -37.71
C PHE A 727 -8.64 -5.39 -37.33
N GLY A 728 -7.45 -5.56 -37.88
CA GLY A 728 -6.37 -4.58 -37.80
C GLY A 728 -6.75 -3.34 -38.66
N ARG A 729 -6.54 -2.17 -38.08
CA ARG A 729 -6.75 -0.90 -38.78
C ARG A 729 -5.42 -0.22 -39.02
N LYS A 730 -5.18 0.22 -40.30
CA LYS A 730 -3.99 0.99 -40.63
C LYS A 730 -3.97 2.34 -39.91
N ASN A 731 -2.79 2.76 -39.45
CA ASN A 731 -2.57 3.86 -38.51
C ASN A 731 -2.76 5.28 -39.09
N TYR A 732 -3.51 5.48 -40.16
CA TYR A 732 -3.51 6.77 -40.90
C TYR A 732 -4.89 7.43 -41.02
N PHE A 733 -5.85 7.08 -40.17
CA PHE A 733 -7.18 7.68 -40.27
C PHE A 733 -7.61 8.25 -38.91
N VAL A 734 -8.65 9.08 -38.97
CA VAL A 734 -9.27 9.71 -37.82
C VAL A 734 -10.42 8.85 -37.32
N GLU A 735 -10.50 8.64 -36.02
CA GLU A 735 -11.58 7.93 -35.34
C GLU A 735 -12.32 8.83 -34.37
N CYS A 736 -13.53 8.46 -34.01
CA CYS A 736 -14.33 9.14 -33.00
C CYS A 736 -14.96 8.16 -32.04
N PHE A 737 -14.61 8.26 -30.76
CA PHE A 737 -15.30 7.59 -29.68
C PHE A 737 -16.29 8.52 -29.04
N SER A 738 -17.43 8.00 -28.63
CA SER A 738 -18.48 8.83 -28.05
C SER A 738 -19.32 8.11 -27.01
N ALA A 739 -19.94 8.92 -26.15
CA ALA A 739 -20.97 8.51 -25.21
C ALA A 739 -22.12 9.52 -25.26
N GLY A 740 -23.37 9.07 -25.40
CA GLY A 740 -24.47 9.99 -25.55
C GLY A 740 -25.85 9.38 -25.40
N ASP A 741 -26.86 10.25 -25.37
CA ASP A 741 -28.26 9.93 -25.33
C ASP A 741 -29.08 10.83 -26.27
N ALA A 742 -30.40 10.89 -26.11
CA ALA A 742 -31.28 11.76 -26.92
C ALA A 742 -31.07 13.28 -26.68
N SER A 743 -30.29 13.69 -25.66
CA SER A 743 -30.16 15.08 -25.24
C SER A 743 -28.73 15.62 -25.20
N LYS A 744 -27.77 14.73 -25.20
CA LYS A 744 -26.34 15.07 -25.06
C LYS A 744 -25.48 14.03 -25.77
N VAL A 745 -24.35 14.46 -26.33
CA VAL A 745 -23.28 13.61 -26.86
C VAL A 745 -21.94 14.20 -26.45
N TYR A 746 -21.12 13.33 -25.91
CA TYR A 746 -19.71 13.59 -25.61
C TYR A 746 -18.88 12.82 -26.64
N GLY A 747 -17.79 13.39 -27.14
CA GLY A 747 -16.97 12.71 -28.12
C GLY A 747 -15.51 13.08 -28.07
N TRP A 748 -14.67 12.17 -28.48
CA TRP A 748 -13.23 12.31 -28.67
C TRP A 748 -12.87 11.89 -30.09
N VAL A 749 -12.35 12.84 -30.87
CA VAL A 749 -11.93 12.66 -32.28
C VAL A 749 -10.42 12.69 -32.30
N PHE A 750 -9.79 11.67 -32.81
CA PHE A 750 -8.34 11.52 -32.74
C PHE A 750 -7.74 10.95 -34.03
N CYS A 751 -6.54 11.43 -34.37
CA CYS A 751 -5.72 10.83 -35.41
C CYS A 751 -4.96 9.63 -34.82
N ARG A 752 -5.30 8.43 -35.24
CA ARG A 752 -4.79 7.18 -34.69
C ARG A 752 -3.26 7.12 -34.63
N ARG A 753 -2.57 7.58 -35.67
CA ARG A 753 -1.11 7.59 -35.71
C ARG A 753 -0.49 8.43 -34.59
N TYR A 754 -1.08 9.59 -34.31
CA TYR A 754 -0.46 10.58 -33.40
C TYR A 754 -0.74 10.31 -31.93
N VAL A 755 -1.84 9.66 -31.58
CA VAL A 755 -2.06 9.21 -30.21
C VAL A 755 -1.27 7.94 -29.87
N PHE A 756 -0.77 7.24 -30.87
CA PHE A 756 0.11 6.08 -30.69
C PHE A 756 1.57 6.44 -30.47
N ASP A 757 2.09 7.36 -31.28
CA ASP A 757 3.45 7.92 -31.19
C ASP A 757 3.30 9.43 -30.98
N TYR A 758 2.97 9.83 -29.75
CA TYR A 758 2.73 11.24 -29.42
C TYR A 758 4.00 12.05 -29.67
N PRO A 759 3.99 13.03 -30.59
CA PRO A 759 5.21 13.75 -30.92
C PRO A 759 5.58 14.76 -29.85
N GLU A 760 6.86 14.81 -29.49
CA GLU A 760 7.39 15.84 -28.59
C GLU A 760 7.26 17.26 -29.14
N LYS A 761 7.23 17.39 -30.49
CA LYS A 761 7.11 18.68 -31.18
C LYS A 761 5.82 18.72 -31.99
N GLU A 762 4.81 19.36 -31.43
CA GLU A 762 3.51 19.58 -32.09
C GLU A 762 3.58 20.32 -33.44
N ASP A 763 4.66 21.05 -33.70
CA ASP A 763 4.79 21.93 -34.89
C ASP A 763 4.96 21.20 -36.23
N VAL A 764 5.23 19.90 -36.17
CA VAL A 764 5.55 19.10 -37.37
C VAL A 764 4.34 18.32 -37.90
N LEU A 765 3.17 18.39 -37.22
CA LEU A 765 2.02 17.59 -37.58
C LEU A 765 1.12 18.25 -38.62
N PRO A 766 0.63 17.54 -39.63
CA PRO A 766 -0.37 18.07 -40.54
C PRO A 766 -1.71 18.28 -39.81
N PHE A 767 -2.34 19.41 -40.11
CA PHE A 767 -3.69 19.67 -39.60
C PHE A 767 -4.70 18.76 -40.27
N SER A 768 -5.58 18.13 -39.46
CA SER A 768 -6.82 17.53 -39.95
C SER A 768 -7.84 18.63 -40.22
N LYS A 769 -8.28 18.76 -41.48
CA LYS A 769 -9.19 19.83 -41.92
C LYS A 769 -10.48 19.21 -42.53
N ASP A 770 -11.57 19.99 -42.46
CA ASP A 770 -12.85 19.66 -43.12
C ASP A 770 -13.47 18.33 -42.70
N LEU A 771 -13.10 17.85 -41.52
CA LEU A 771 -13.63 16.64 -40.94
C LEU A 771 -15.08 16.83 -40.48
N GLN A 772 -15.90 15.78 -40.73
CA GLN A 772 -17.26 15.72 -40.22
C GLN A 772 -17.45 14.45 -39.41
N VAL A 773 -18.28 14.52 -38.38
CA VAL A 773 -18.68 13.36 -37.55
C VAL A 773 -20.18 13.17 -37.67
N THR A 774 -20.60 11.96 -38.04
CA THR A 774 -22.00 11.56 -38.05
C THR A 774 -22.42 11.16 -36.66
N LEU A 775 -23.27 11.95 -36.01
CA LEU A 775 -23.85 11.64 -34.70
C LEU A 775 -24.98 10.65 -34.85
N ASP A 776 -24.69 9.37 -34.73
CA ASP A 776 -25.69 8.28 -34.81
C ASP A 776 -26.36 8.07 -33.42
N TYR A 777 -27.10 9.08 -32.96
CA TYR A 777 -27.89 9.06 -31.73
C TYR A 777 -29.34 9.49 -32.02
N PRO A 778 -30.32 9.03 -31.21
CA PRO A 778 -31.73 9.42 -31.36
C PRO A 778 -31.96 10.84 -30.79
N LEU A 779 -31.20 11.83 -31.28
CA LEU A 779 -31.26 13.19 -30.80
C LEU A 779 -32.66 13.79 -30.92
N SER A 780 -33.10 14.46 -29.87
CA SER A 780 -34.37 15.22 -29.90
C SER A 780 -34.19 16.52 -30.71
N ALA A 781 -35.23 16.95 -31.43
CA ALA A 781 -35.19 18.24 -32.09
C ALA A 781 -34.98 19.40 -31.10
N GLY A 782 -34.22 20.44 -31.49
CA GLY A 782 -33.99 21.60 -30.65
C GLY A 782 -32.62 22.22 -30.83
N THR A 783 -32.38 23.26 -30.04
CA THR A 783 -31.09 23.96 -30.02
C THR A 783 -30.11 23.23 -29.08
N TYR A 784 -28.91 23.05 -29.56
CA TYR A 784 -27.81 22.41 -28.83
C TYR A 784 -26.61 23.37 -28.70
N SER A 785 -25.97 23.38 -27.52
CA SER A 785 -24.66 23.97 -27.35
C SER A 785 -23.61 22.96 -27.75
N LEU A 786 -22.86 23.24 -28.80
CA LEU A 786 -21.71 22.44 -29.26
C LEU A 786 -20.42 23.17 -28.84
N ARG A 787 -19.60 22.51 -28.03
CA ARG A 787 -18.30 23.02 -27.54
C ARG A 787 -17.22 22.03 -27.89
N PHE A 788 -16.08 22.55 -28.33
CA PHE A 788 -14.87 21.78 -28.63
C PHE A 788 -13.79 22.11 -27.59
N TYR A 789 -13.03 21.10 -27.22
CA TYR A 789 -12.07 21.18 -26.13
C TYR A 789 -10.68 20.75 -26.62
N ASP A 790 -9.66 21.48 -26.21
CA ASP A 790 -8.28 21.06 -26.29
C ASP A 790 -8.03 19.93 -25.26
N THR A 791 -7.51 18.82 -25.72
CA THR A 791 -7.39 17.58 -24.91
C THR A 791 -6.26 17.62 -23.88
N ILE A 792 -5.30 18.54 -24.01
CA ILE A 792 -4.20 18.74 -23.07
C ILE A 792 -4.60 19.69 -21.95
N THR A 793 -5.31 20.75 -22.29
CA THR A 793 -5.68 21.78 -21.30
C THR A 793 -7.09 21.65 -20.74
N GLY A 794 -7.95 20.86 -21.37
CA GLY A 794 -9.37 20.76 -21.06
C GLY A 794 -10.17 22.02 -21.34
N LYS A 795 -9.56 23.03 -21.98
CA LYS A 795 -10.21 24.33 -22.26
C LYS A 795 -11.06 24.29 -23.53
N VAL A 796 -12.13 25.08 -23.51
CA VAL A 796 -12.95 25.30 -24.71
C VAL A 796 -12.17 26.13 -25.72
N ILE A 797 -11.99 25.57 -26.94
CA ILE A 797 -11.30 26.24 -28.07
C ILE A 797 -12.26 26.76 -29.13
N ALA A 798 -13.47 26.20 -29.22
CA ALA A 798 -14.52 26.67 -30.08
C ALA A 798 -15.90 26.36 -29.47
N ALA A 799 -16.86 27.22 -29.66
CA ALA A 799 -18.23 27.02 -29.20
C ALA A 799 -19.23 27.65 -30.17
N ARG A 800 -20.35 26.95 -30.41
CA ARG A 800 -21.45 27.45 -31.20
C ARG A 800 -22.76 26.77 -30.78
N ASP A 801 -23.88 27.44 -31.04
CA ASP A 801 -25.18 26.82 -30.95
C ASP A 801 -25.58 26.31 -32.33
N ILE A 802 -26.17 25.12 -32.36
CA ILE A 802 -26.66 24.48 -33.58
C ILE A 802 -28.11 24.04 -33.39
N GLN A 803 -28.88 24.15 -34.44
CA GLN A 803 -30.27 23.66 -34.49
C GLN A 803 -30.29 22.25 -35.10
N LEU A 804 -30.84 21.28 -34.38
CA LEU A 804 -31.01 19.93 -34.86
C LEU A 804 -32.51 19.60 -35.07
N ASN A 805 -32.80 18.88 -36.13
CA ASN A 805 -34.17 18.49 -36.47
C ASN A 805 -34.62 17.17 -35.80
N GLY A 806 -33.73 16.52 -35.06
CA GLY A 806 -33.92 15.20 -34.45
C GLY A 806 -33.34 14.07 -35.28
N GLY A 807 -33.01 12.95 -34.62
CA GLY A 807 -32.36 11.79 -35.26
C GLY A 807 -30.85 12.00 -35.52
N PRO A 808 -30.24 11.13 -36.36
CA PRO A 808 -28.85 11.25 -36.75
C PRO A 808 -28.53 12.62 -37.36
N SER A 809 -27.41 13.17 -37.01
CA SER A 809 -27.01 14.52 -37.44
C SER A 809 -25.50 14.59 -37.70
N VAL A 810 -25.06 15.55 -38.50
CA VAL A 810 -23.63 15.72 -38.84
C VAL A 810 -23.11 17.00 -38.21
N ILE A 811 -21.95 16.93 -37.60
CA ILE A 811 -21.24 18.10 -37.08
C ILE A 811 -19.89 18.28 -37.78
N GLN A 812 -19.54 19.53 -38.06
CA GLN A 812 -18.23 19.92 -38.57
C GLN A 812 -17.26 20.04 -37.42
N ILE A 813 -16.09 19.40 -37.51
CA ILE A 813 -15.00 19.42 -36.53
C ILE A 813 -14.01 20.53 -36.87
N PRO A 814 -13.61 21.38 -35.94
CA PRO A 814 -12.54 22.35 -36.14
C PRO A 814 -11.22 21.67 -36.50
N PRO A 815 -10.31 22.33 -37.20
CA PRO A 815 -8.97 21.78 -37.44
C PRO A 815 -8.24 21.48 -36.13
N PHE A 816 -7.55 20.33 -36.09
CA PHE A 816 -6.76 19.88 -34.95
C PHE A 816 -5.50 19.14 -35.42
N LYS A 817 -4.50 18.96 -34.55
CA LYS A 817 -3.24 18.27 -34.88
C LYS A 817 -3.27 16.79 -34.50
N THR A 818 -3.46 16.52 -33.24
CA THR A 818 -3.46 15.15 -32.70
C THR A 818 -4.87 14.62 -32.47
N ASP A 819 -5.66 15.41 -31.76
CA ASP A 819 -7.02 15.04 -31.33
C ASP A 819 -7.77 16.27 -30.81
N ILE A 820 -9.08 16.10 -30.63
CA ILE A 820 -9.99 17.12 -30.13
C ILE A 820 -11.19 16.43 -29.44
N ALA A 821 -11.69 17.00 -28.38
CA ALA A 821 -12.91 16.52 -27.74
C ALA A 821 -14.07 17.49 -27.93
N PHE A 822 -15.31 16.98 -27.84
CA PHE A 822 -16.49 17.83 -27.93
C PHE A 822 -17.59 17.44 -26.94
N LYS A 823 -18.40 18.43 -26.55
CA LYS A 823 -19.66 18.23 -25.84
C LYS A 823 -20.78 18.90 -26.63
N LEU A 824 -21.83 18.11 -26.93
CA LEU A 824 -23.07 18.56 -27.52
C LEU A 824 -24.17 18.37 -26.48
N ILE A 825 -24.77 19.46 -26.02
CA ILE A 825 -25.77 19.42 -24.94
C ILE A 825 -26.97 20.24 -25.35
N ARG A 826 -28.18 19.64 -25.29
CA ARG A 826 -29.45 20.29 -25.62
C ARG A 826 -29.70 21.43 -24.63
N ARG A 827 -30.06 22.59 -25.16
CA ARG A 827 -30.52 23.72 -24.35
C ARG A 827 -32.00 23.54 -24.04
N PHE A 828 -32.35 23.46 -22.78
CA PHE A 828 -33.73 23.57 -22.33
C PHE A 828 -34.01 25.03 -22.08
N PHE A 829 -34.81 25.67 -22.94
CA PHE A 829 -35.32 27.01 -22.62
C PHE A 829 -36.39 26.81 -21.56
N CYS A 830 -36.11 27.16 -20.31
CA CYS A 830 -37.14 27.34 -19.30
C CYS A 830 -38.02 28.51 -19.78
N SER A 831 -39.25 28.24 -20.19
CA SER A 831 -40.24 29.28 -20.50
C SER A 831 -40.51 30.08 -19.22
N LYS A 832 -40.12 31.32 -19.24
CA LYS A 832 -40.59 32.45 -18.38
C LYS A 832 -41.18 32.02 -17.01
N TYR A 833 -40.34 31.82 -16.01
CA TYR A 833 -40.61 32.10 -14.61
C TYR A 833 -39.28 32.08 -13.84
N ASP A 834 -38.40 33.05 -14.13
CA ASP A 834 -37.30 33.39 -13.21
C ASP A 834 -36.95 34.87 -13.42
N SER A 835 -37.86 35.70 -12.92
CA SER A 835 -37.46 37.02 -12.44
C SER A 835 -36.97 36.79 -11.00
N ALA A 836 -35.72 36.35 -10.85
CA ALA A 836 -35.06 36.48 -9.55
C ALA A 836 -35.04 37.94 -9.15
N PRO A 837 -35.47 38.35 -7.95
CA PRO A 837 -35.38 39.71 -7.51
C PRO A 837 -33.89 40.10 -7.47
N LYS A 838 -33.54 41.22 -8.09
CA LYS A 838 -32.22 41.85 -7.98
C LYS A 838 -31.87 41.98 -6.49
N PRO A 839 -30.66 41.60 -6.08
CA PRO A 839 -30.22 41.89 -4.72
C PRO A 839 -30.21 43.43 -4.52
N PRO A 840 -30.62 43.90 -3.33
CA PRO A 840 -30.65 45.34 -3.07
C PRO A 840 -29.22 45.92 -3.19
N GLU A 841 -29.12 47.02 -3.92
CA GLU A 841 -27.91 47.85 -3.99
C GLU A 841 -27.54 48.33 -2.58
N THR A 842 -26.46 47.82 -2.03
CA THR A 842 -25.85 48.38 -0.82
C THR A 842 -25.20 49.69 -1.15
N THR A 843 -25.89 50.79 -0.91
CA THR A 843 -25.30 52.15 -0.86
C THR A 843 -24.29 52.19 0.30
N ALA A 844 -23.01 52.13 -0.05
CA ALA A 844 -21.95 52.50 0.86
C ALA A 844 -22.02 53.98 1.19
N LYS A 845 -22.50 54.34 2.38
CA LYS A 845 -22.22 55.62 3.00
C LYS A 845 -21.19 55.41 4.11
N GLY A 846 -20.00 55.89 3.82
CA GLY A 846 -18.96 55.94 4.81
C GLY A 846 -19.29 56.89 5.99
N LYS A 847 -18.70 56.56 7.13
CA LYS A 847 -18.14 57.59 8.04
C LYS A 847 -17.08 56.96 8.96
N ARG A 848 -15.93 57.63 8.90
CA ARG A 848 -14.84 57.47 9.88
C ARG A 848 -15.34 57.80 11.31
N LYS A 849 -14.98 57.00 12.26
CA LYS A 849 -14.24 57.38 13.47
C LYS A 849 -13.59 56.17 14.08
#